data_db14f43d21496c772ffa679a6aa1fe31
#
_entry.id   db14f43d21496c772ffa679a6aa1fe31
#
_cell.length_a   1.000
_cell.length_b   1.000
_cell.length_c   1.000
_cell.angle_alpha   90.00
_cell.angle_beta   90.00
_cell.angle_gamma   90.00
#
_symmetry.space_group_name_H-M   'P 1'
#
loop_
_entity.id
_entity.type
_entity.pdbx_description
1 polymer ?
#
loop_
_entity_poly.entity_id
_entity_poly.type
_entity_poly.pdbx_seq_one_letter_code
_entity_poly.pdbx_strand_id
1 'polypeptide(L)'
;MGDGKISNYYNVDKSHEGGANDASVGDLDGDGNYEIVLKWDPTDSKDSAGADFTGNAYIDAYKIDPNNDGYMWRIDLGKNVTSGAHYTQFLVYDFDGDGKSEVAMKTAPGTVDGTGHYVTEVGDTDEIRNTDNTKSYIGTSGRLKGKNPFTQYLTIFDGETGAALYTTDYIPYDAAEDKYWGDGKAKYNRSERYLAAVAYLDGIHPSIVMCRGYYHDSVIRAYTWDGTELTMQWEHKGKKSASSTTLYGQGNHNLSVGDIDNDGKDEIVYGSAALDDDGKTVLGNTGLGHGDAMHMSDFNNDGTQEVFSVKEEQFKKYAEDLRVASTGKHFWSSGKLVTSDDNGRGVMDNIDDDYAKTHPNALAIGWSSGIANAHDLNGDDVAAKPAGAGSGTFDNFLVYWDGDLSRELLDANIIQKYYAATGTTKRFYGPSDGYTLTGGSTNNYSKRNPSLVADIWGDWREEIIMPVNKGSATDQAYLRIYTSTMPTDYRITTLMHDCQYRLSVAWQNVGYNQPTHASYYIGSVALATDESGNTLNYLAPAVPYTKVTYSAPEQVAVTGMTLEKKSIEVEKGKTEAINAIITPENATRKGITWTSSDTNVATVTNGVVKGISAGTATITATTKDGNFTDTCEVTVMQNAVTGIRISEKLIDLGMGYKKQITATIMPDDATDKSVEWTSENPEIAAVSDNGTITGKSYGRTVVTATTTDGGYTAKCVVRVKPIDVVDATGNNEFVSKNTDANTSFTGSANSAMISQTGASDGAEAHKDFEVYDSGKVELEYRLTTGGVKVDGSNWNWTGHEYTMGMKLLDSEGNNIVNVYQPYTTKAQNLMAQLL
;
A
#
# COMPACT_ATOMS: atom_id res chain seq x y z
N MET A 1 -24.96 -4.95 -24.39
CA MET A 1 -23.63 -4.84 -23.79
C MET A 1 -23.70 -5.47 -22.43
N GLY A 2 -23.01 -6.57 -22.24
CA GLY A 2 -22.78 -7.05 -20.92
C GLY A 2 -21.71 -6.14 -20.31
N ASP A 3 -22.07 -5.27 -19.38
CA ASP A 3 -21.09 -4.76 -18.45
C ASP A 3 -20.61 -5.99 -17.69
N GLY A 4 -19.43 -6.46 -18.04
CA GLY A 4 -18.78 -7.53 -17.30
C GLY A 4 -18.62 -7.06 -15.87
N LYS A 5 -19.63 -7.34 -15.04
CA LYS A 5 -19.56 -7.05 -13.62
C LYS A 5 -18.66 -8.08 -13.00
N ILE A 6 -17.47 -7.66 -12.65
CA ILE A 6 -16.81 -8.26 -11.52
C ILE A 6 -17.62 -7.77 -10.31
N SER A 7 -18.63 -8.51 -9.89
CA SER A 7 -19.48 -8.12 -8.78
C SER A 7 -18.80 -8.49 -7.48
N ASN A 8 -18.67 -7.50 -6.61
CA ASN A 8 -18.31 -7.62 -5.20
C ASN A 8 -16.88 -8.04 -4.90
N TYR A 9 -15.91 -7.38 -5.53
CA TYR A 9 -14.56 -7.49 -5.03
C TYR A 9 -14.42 -6.66 -3.80
N TYR A 10 -14.34 -7.35 -2.71
CA TYR A 10 -13.82 -6.95 -1.45
C TYR A 10 -14.74 -6.15 -0.53
N ASN A 11 -15.06 -6.76 0.60
CA ASN A 11 -15.28 -6.05 1.84
C ASN A 11 -13.95 -5.38 2.22
N VAL A 12 -13.71 -4.14 1.74
CA VAL A 12 -12.70 -3.31 2.35
C VAL A 12 -13.00 -3.32 3.84
N ASP A 13 -12.07 -3.80 4.63
CA ASP A 13 -12.17 -3.66 6.07
C ASP A 13 -12.50 -2.20 6.32
N LYS A 14 -13.64 -1.93 6.98
CA LYS A 14 -14.17 -0.58 7.19
C LYS A 14 -13.22 0.35 7.93
N SER A 15 -12.11 -0.18 8.45
CA SER A 15 -11.02 0.56 9.07
C SER A 15 -10.08 1.25 8.08
N HIS A 16 -10.17 0.92 6.77
CA HIS A 16 -9.28 1.47 5.75
C HIS A 16 -10.09 2.32 4.77
N GLU A 17 -10.09 3.62 5.01
CA GLU A 17 -10.58 4.61 4.06
C GLU A 17 -9.61 4.70 2.88
N GLY A 18 -9.83 3.90 1.84
CA GLY A 18 -9.02 3.89 0.63
C GLY A 18 -9.85 3.67 -0.61
N GLY A 19 -9.27 3.96 -1.76
CA GLY A 19 -9.86 3.75 -3.08
C GLY A 19 -9.03 2.80 -3.93
N ALA A 20 -9.71 1.97 -4.73
CA ALA A 20 -9.05 1.21 -5.79
C ALA A 20 -8.33 2.19 -6.72
N ASN A 21 -7.07 1.92 -7.04
CA ASN A 21 -6.21 2.79 -7.83
C ASN A 21 -5.64 2.02 -9.03
N ASP A 22 -4.35 2.15 -9.29
CA ASP A 22 -3.69 1.53 -10.42
C ASP A 22 -3.62 0.01 -10.29
N ALA A 23 -3.69 -0.69 -11.42
CA ALA A 23 -3.61 -2.14 -11.49
C ALA A 23 -2.60 -2.60 -12.56
N SER A 24 -2.20 -3.85 -12.46
CA SER A 24 -1.50 -4.60 -13.49
C SER A 24 -2.06 -6.02 -13.54
N VAL A 25 -1.68 -6.79 -14.53
CA VAL A 25 -2.12 -8.18 -14.70
C VAL A 25 -0.94 -9.11 -14.98
N GLY A 26 -1.07 -10.36 -14.55
CA GLY A 26 -0.14 -11.45 -14.80
C GLY A 26 -0.84 -12.77 -14.50
N ASP A 27 -0.33 -13.87 -15.06
CA ASP A 27 -0.72 -15.22 -14.67
C ASP A 27 0.03 -15.56 -13.37
N LEU A 28 -0.62 -15.35 -12.23
CA LEU A 28 0.01 -15.46 -10.91
C LEU A 28 0.13 -16.90 -10.42
N ASP A 29 -0.74 -17.80 -10.88
CA ASP A 29 -0.77 -19.20 -10.43
C ASP A 29 -0.48 -20.22 -11.51
N GLY A 30 -0.20 -19.78 -12.74
CA GLY A 30 0.21 -20.63 -13.87
C GLY A 30 -0.96 -21.38 -14.50
N ASP A 31 -2.20 -20.92 -14.34
CA ASP A 31 -3.38 -21.57 -14.90
C ASP A 31 -3.70 -21.11 -16.34
N GLY A 32 -2.95 -20.12 -16.85
CA GLY A 32 -3.08 -19.58 -18.20
C GLY A 32 -4.09 -18.44 -18.31
N ASN A 33 -4.70 -18.01 -17.21
CA ASN A 33 -5.54 -16.82 -17.13
C ASN A 33 -4.81 -15.72 -16.38
N TYR A 34 -5.19 -14.45 -16.65
CA TYR A 34 -4.62 -13.33 -15.92
C TYR A 34 -5.36 -13.08 -14.62
N GLU A 35 -4.61 -12.84 -13.57
CA GLU A 35 -5.06 -12.23 -12.32
C GLU A 35 -4.80 -10.74 -12.33
N ILE A 36 -5.58 -9.99 -11.53
CA ILE A 36 -5.41 -8.56 -11.34
C ILE A 36 -4.65 -8.30 -10.04
N VAL A 37 -3.54 -7.59 -10.14
CA VAL A 37 -2.84 -7.00 -8.98
C VAL A 37 -3.25 -5.55 -8.88
N LEU A 38 -3.87 -5.16 -7.77
CA LEU A 38 -4.49 -3.86 -7.55
C LEU A 38 -3.85 -3.12 -6.38
N LYS A 39 -3.51 -1.88 -6.60
CA LYS A 39 -3.13 -0.95 -5.54
C LYS A 39 -4.36 -0.28 -4.91
N TRP A 40 -4.42 -0.28 -3.60
CA TRP A 40 -5.37 0.47 -2.80
C TRP A 40 -4.67 1.68 -2.18
N ASP A 41 -5.10 2.88 -2.54
CA ASP A 41 -4.56 4.11 -2.00
C ASP A 41 -5.39 4.60 -0.80
N PRO A 42 -4.79 5.07 0.29
CA PRO A 42 -5.50 5.73 1.37
C PRO A 42 -6.08 7.07 0.90
N THR A 43 -7.12 7.56 1.58
CA THR A 43 -7.80 8.82 1.22
C THR A 43 -6.91 10.06 1.27
N ASP A 44 -5.80 9.97 1.98
CA ASP A 44 -4.79 11.02 2.12
C ASP A 44 -3.55 10.81 1.22
N SER A 45 -3.64 9.94 0.21
CA SER A 45 -2.57 9.73 -0.77
C SER A 45 -2.22 11.04 -1.47
N LYS A 46 -0.98 11.18 -1.95
CA LYS A 46 -0.44 12.45 -2.44
C LYS A 46 0.21 12.31 -3.81
N ASP A 47 -0.08 13.25 -4.69
CA ASP A 47 0.56 13.32 -5.99
C ASP A 47 1.97 13.90 -5.91
N SER A 48 2.17 14.93 -5.11
CA SER A 48 3.46 15.62 -5.06
C SER A 48 4.05 15.67 -3.66
N ALA A 49 5.37 15.70 -3.66
CA ALA A 49 6.13 15.78 -2.44
C ALA A 49 5.97 17.09 -1.68
N GLY A 50 5.79 17.06 -0.62
CA GLY A 50 5.72 17.74 0.63
C GLY A 50 5.26 16.67 1.56
N ALA A 51 5.44 15.45 1.11
CA ALA A 51 4.79 14.29 1.63
C ALA A 51 5.21 14.03 3.05
N ASP A 52 4.33 14.40 3.88
CA ASP A 52 4.19 13.90 5.21
C ASP A 52 3.69 12.43 5.15
N PHE A 53 3.38 11.87 6.29
CA PHE A 53 2.74 10.57 6.37
C PHE A 53 1.47 10.50 5.52
N THR A 54 1.22 9.33 4.95
CA THR A 54 -0.08 8.92 4.42
C THR A 54 -0.56 7.72 5.24
N GLY A 55 -1.83 7.39 5.13
CA GLY A 55 -2.31 6.07 5.51
C GLY A 55 -1.55 4.96 4.77
N ASN A 56 -1.70 3.73 5.20
CA ASN A 56 -1.08 2.60 4.53
C ASN A 56 -1.71 2.41 3.14
N ALA A 57 -0.86 2.10 2.16
CA ALA A 57 -1.30 1.56 0.89
C ALA A 57 -1.23 0.03 0.93
N TYR A 58 -2.10 -0.62 0.16
CA TYR A 58 -2.16 -2.08 0.06
C TYR A 58 -2.02 -2.50 -1.39
N ILE A 59 -1.46 -3.67 -1.59
CA ILE A 59 -1.45 -4.36 -2.88
C ILE A 59 -2.20 -5.67 -2.70
N ASP A 60 -3.25 -5.86 -3.48
CA ASP A 60 -4.08 -7.06 -3.45
C ASP A 60 -4.02 -7.80 -4.77
N ALA A 61 -4.16 -9.11 -4.74
CA ALA A 61 -4.36 -9.92 -5.94
C ALA A 61 -5.75 -10.53 -5.99
N TYR A 62 -6.29 -10.62 -7.20
CA TYR A 62 -7.63 -11.14 -7.47
C TYR A 62 -7.66 -12.00 -8.73
N LYS A 63 -8.27 -13.18 -8.66
CA LYS A 63 -8.72 -13.93 -9.84
C LYS A 63 -9.91 -13.24 -10.49
N ILE A 64 -9.97 -13.28 -11.80
CA ILE A 64 -11.13 -12.79 -12.55
C ILE A 64 -12.20 -13.91 -12.57
N ASP A 65 -12.92 -14.09 -11.46
CA ASP A 65 -13.99 -15.07 -11.32
C ASP A 65 -15.35 -14.36 -11.13
N PRO A 66 -16.29 -14.45 -12.10
CA PRO A 66 -17.61 -13.82 -11.99
C PRO A 66 -18.51 -14.43 -10.90
N ASN A 67 -18.13 -15.56 -10.33
CA ASN A 67 -18.94 -16.31 -9.36
C ASN A 67 -18.42 -16.17 -7.92
N ASN A 68 -17.25 -15.57 -7.74
CA ASN A 68 -16.57 -15.46 -6.45
C ASN A 68 -15.93 -14.07 -6.33
N ASP A 69 -15.49 -13.67 -5.13
CA ASP A 69 -14.76 -12.40 -4.94
C ASP A 69 -13.33 -12.43 -5.50
N GLY A 70 -12.84 -13.60 -5.84
CA GLY A 70 -11.54 -13.82 -6.48
C GLY A 70 -10.33 -13.43 -5.63
N TYR A 71 -10.52 -12.95 -4.40
CA TYR A 71 -9.43 -12.50 -3.53
C TYR A 71 -8.40 -13.63 -3.30
N MET A 72 -7.13 -13.30 -3.50
CA MET A 72 -6.00 -14.21 -3.28
C MET A 72 -5.22 -13.82 -2.02
N TRP A 73 -4.66 -12.63 -2.01
CA TRP A 73 -3.81 -12.15 -0.93
C TRP A 73 -3.74 -10.62 -0.86
N ARG A 74 -3.17 -10.10 0.24
CA ARG A 74 -2.89 -8.69 0.46
C ARG A 74 -1.50 -8.48 1.02
N ILE A 75 -0.76 -7.53 0.46
CA ILE A 75 0.46 -6.96 1.01
C ILE A 75 0.11 -5.61 1.65
N ASP A 76 0.44 -5.44 2.94
CA ASP A 76 0.36 -4.15 3.63
C ASP A 76 1.71 -3.44 3.53
N LEU A 77 1.79 -2.35 2.76
CA LEU A 77 3.04 -1.60 2.59
C LEU A 77 3.51 -0.90 3.87
N GLY A 78 2.65 -0.78 4.85
CA GLY A 78 2.97 -0.23 6.15
C GLY A 78 3.22 1.27 6.17
N LYS A 79 3.42 1.79 7.37
CA LYS A 79 3.55 3.24 7.65
C LYS A 79 4.79 3.92 7.09
N ASN A 80 5.80 3.15 6.67
CA ASN A 80 7.07 3.69 6.17
C ASN A 80 7.11 3.85 4.65
N VAL A 81 6.03 3.47 3.95
CA VAL A 81 5.81 3.75 2.53
C VAL A 81 4.78 4.86 2.40
N THR A 82 5.12 5.94 1.70
CA THR A 82 4.12 6.96 1.35
C THR A 82 3.34 6.51 0.14
N SER A 83 2.04 6.72 0.14
CA SER A 83 1.15 6.44 -0.97
C SER A 83 0.99 7.61 -1.91
N GLY A 84 0.86 7.30 -3.20
CA GLY A 84 0.59 8.25 -4.29
C GLY A 84 1.20 7.78 -5.60
N ALA A 85 0.85 8.45 -6.70
CA ALA A 85 1.19 8.06 -8.06
C ALA A 85 2.71 7.90 -8.33
N HIS A 86 3.57 8.57 -7.55
CA HIS A 86 5.02 8.53 -7.74
C HIS A 86 5.78 7.65 -6.74
N TYR A 87 5.10 7.04 -5.77
CA TYR A 87 5.76 6.43 -4.61
C TYR A 87 5.59 4.92 -4.52
N THR A 88 4.56 4.36 -5.12
CA THR A 88 4.12 2.97 -4.95
C THR A 88 3.95 2.26 -6.28
N GLN A 89 4.94 2.35 -7.16
CA GLN A 89 5.00 1.57 -8.40
C GLN A 89 5.25 0.09 -8.10
N PHE A 90 4.71 -0.78 -8.93
CA PHE A 90 4.95 -2.22 -8.87
C PHE A 90 4.98 -2.82 -10.28
N LEU A 91 5.65 -3.92 -10.43
CA LEU A 91 5.75 -4.69 -11.67
C LEU A 91 5.16 -6.08 -11.44
N VAL A 92 4.39 -6.57 -12.39
CA VAL A 92 3.84 -7.93 -12.39
C VAL A 92 4.33 -8.62 -13.66
N TYR A 93 5.16 -9.63 -13.51
CA TYR A 93 5.74 -10.34 -14.64
C TYR A 93 6.34 -11.69 -14.19
N ASP A 94 6.41 -12.64 -15.07
CA ASP A 94 7.14 -13.90 -14.88
C ASP A 94 8.64 -13.61 -15.07
N PHE A 95 9.34 -13.32 -13.95
CA PHE A 95 10.73 -12.89 -13.99
C PHE A 95 11.72 -14.04 -14.07
N ASP A 96 11.37 -15.23 -13.61
CA ASP A 96 12.25 -16.41 -13.63
C ASP A 96 11.91 -17.42 -14.72
N GLY A 97 10.82 -17.18 -15.47
CA GLY A 97 10.40 -18.00 -16.59
C GLY A 97 9.74 -19.32 -16.19
N ASP A 98 9.21 -19.43 -14.97
CA ASP A 98 8.57 -20.65 -14.47
C ASP A 98 7.10 -20.78 -14.91
N GLY A 99 6.55 -19.74 -15.56
CA GLY A 99 5.18 -19.66 -16.04
C GLY A 99 4.21 -19.04 -15.05
N LYS A 100 4.70 -18.53 -13.93
CA LYS A 100 3.94 -17.75 -12.94
C LYS A 100 4.56 -16.37 -12.80
N SER A 101 3.70 -15.36 -12.67
CA SER A 101 4.20 -14.00 -12.50
C SER A 101 4.48 -13.70 -11.03
N GLU A 102 5.62 -13.06 -10.76
CA GLU A 102 5.96 -12.45 -9.50
C GLU A 102 5.50 -10.98 -9.45
N VAL A 103 5.57 -10.41 -8.24
CA VAL A 103 5.41 -8.97 -8.02
C VAL A 103 6.71 -8.39 -7.51
N ALA A 104 7.28 -7.44 -8.24
CA ALA A 104 8.48 -6.72 -7.83
C ALA A 104 8.15 -5.27 -7.49
N MET A 105 8.49 -4.80 -6.27
CA MET A 105 8.19 -3.44 -5.88
C MET A 105 9.07 -2.88 -4.76
N LYS A 106 9.05 -1.56 -4.65
CA LYS A 106 9.67 -0.85 -3.53
C LYS A 106 8.86 -1.04 -2.24
N THR A 107 9.55 -1.49 -1.18
CA THR A 107 9.01 -1.68 0.16
C THR A 107 9.82 -0.91 1.21
N ALA A 108 9.49 -1.09 2.48
CA ALA A 108 10.20 -0.47 3.60
C ALA A 108 10.04 -1.32 4.88
N PRO A 109 10.78 -1.02 5.96
CA PRO A 109 10.54 -1.66 7.25
C PRO A 109 9.08 -1.55 7.68
N GLY A 110 8.49 -2.66 8.13
CA GLY A 110 7.09 -2.73 8.53
C GLY A 110 6.13 -3.08 7.41
N THR A 111 6.62 -3.33 6.18
CA THR A 111 5.80 -3.96 5.13
C THR A 111 5.55 -5.42 5.51
N VAL A 112 4.29 -5.83 5.41
CA VAL A 112 3.82 -7.19 5.70
C VAL A 112 3.35 -7.84 4.40
N ASP A 113 3.84 -9.03 4.10
CA ASP A 113 3.53 -9.78 2.90
C ASP A 113 2.15 -10.45 2.94
N GLY A 114 1.76 -11.13 1.85
CA GLY A 114 0.47 -11.83 1.72
C GLY A 114 0.24 -12.96 2.72
N THR A 115 1.29 -13.44 3.37
CA THR A 115 1.26 -14.52 4.37
C THR A 115 1.35 -14.03 5.81
N GLY A 116 1.48 -12.72 6.01
CA GLY A 116 1.52 -12.06 7.32
C GLY A 116 2.91 -11.92 7.92
N HIS A 117 3.97 -12.07 7.12
CA HIS A 117 5.38 -11.93 7.53
C HIS A 117 5.95 -10.57 7.11
N TYR A 118 6.93 -10.08 7.87
CA TYR A 118 7.65 -8.89 7.45
C TYR A 118 8.60 -9.20 6.29
N VAL A 119 8.61 -8.36 5.27
CA VAL A 119 9.52 -8.51 4.12
C VAL A 119 11.00 -8.52 4.50
N THR A 120 11.34 -7.99 5.66
CA THR A 120 12.71 -8.03 6.20
C THR A 120 13.17 -9.43 6.60
N GLU A 121 12.25 -10.37 6.83
CA GLU A 121 12.58 -11.74 7.23
C GLU A 121 13.34 -12.50 6.12
N VAL A 122 13.12 -12.11 4.85
CA VAL A 122 13.82 -12.63 3.67
C VAL A 122 14.89 -11.67 3.13
N GLY A 123 15.38 -10.77 3.97
CA GLY A 123 16.45 -9.83 3.61
C GLY A 123 17.77 -10.53 3.27
N ASP A 124 18.47 -10.04 2.26
CA ASP A 124 19.77 -10.57 1.82
C ASP A 124 20.90 -10.32 2.81
N THR A 125 20.76 -9.32 3.68
CA THR A 125 21.75 -8.94 4.69
C THR A 125 21.23 -9.06 6.12
N ASP A 126 22.13 -9.25 7.07
CA ASP A 126 21.78 -9.23 8.50
C ASP A 126 21.24 -7.87 8.95
N GLU A 127 21.63 -6.77 8.29
CA GLU A 127 21.11 -5.43 8.58
C GLU A 127 19.61 -5.35 8.25
N ILE A 128 19.20 -5.89 7.12
CA ILE A 128 17.78 -5.95 6.73
C ILE A 128 17.03 -6.89 7.69
N ARG A 129 17.52 -8.10 7.93
CA ARG A 129 16.87 -9.08 8.79
C ARG A 129 16.68 -8.61 10.25
N ASN A 130 17.61 -7.81 10.74
CA ASN A 130 17.55 -7.28 12.11
C ASN A 130 16.87 -5.90 12.21
N THR A 131 16.25 -5.42 11.15
CA THR A 131 15.56 -4.11 11.14
C THR A 131 14.35 -4.13 12.06
N ASP A 132 14.16 -3.07 12.85
CA ASP A 132 12.98 -2.90 13.71
C ASP A 132 11.75 -2.48 12.89
N ASN A 133 10.91 -3.44 12.55
CA ASN A 133 9.70 -3.23 11.75
C ASN A 133 8.61 -2.40 12.45
N THR A 134 8.71 -2.21 13.76
CA THR A 134 7.74 -1.43 14.54
C THR A 134 8.04 0.06 14.55
N LYS A 135 9.26 0.44 14.16
CA LYS A 135 9.74 1.81 14.18
C LYS A 135 9.23 2.61 12.98
N SER A 136 9.04 3.91 13.18
CA SER A 136 8.86 4.85 12.08
C SER A 136 10.21 5.34 11.58
N TYR A 137 10.46 5.17 10.29
CA TYR A 137 11.64 5.66 9.58
C TYR A 137 11.36 6.96 8.83
N ILE A 138 10.09 7.39 8.80
CA ILE A 138 9.67 8.68 8.26
C ILE A 138 9.68 9.69 9.41
N GLY A 139 10.36 10.82 9.24
CA GLY A 139 10.49 11.85 10.28
C GLY A 139 9.18 12.59 10.56
N THR A 140 8.97 13.04 11.81
CA THR A 140 7.73 13.69 12.30
C THR A 140 7.40 15.05 11.68
N SER A 141 8.20 15.56 10.75
CA SER A 141 7.99 16.86 10.09
C SER A 141 8.49 16.86 8.65
N GLY A 142 8.04 15.85 7.90
CA GLY A 142 8.46 15.61 6.53
C GLY A 142 9.60 14.59 6.46
N ARG A 143 9.65 13.88 5.34
CA ARG A 143 10.45 12.68 5.11
C ARG A 143 11.93 12.78 5.41
N LEU A 144 12.49 13.96 5.57
CA LEU A 144 13.94 14.15 5.58
C LEU A 144 14.44 15.11 6.67
N LYS A 145 13.70 15.36 7.72
CA LYS A 145 14.26 16.08 8.87
C LYS A 145 15.09 15.22 9.83
N GLY A 146 15.09 13.90 9.65
CA GLY A 146 15.97 12.99 10.35
C GLY A 146 17.27 12.76 9.57
N LYS A 147 18.41 12.67 10.25
CA LYS A 147 19.73 12.44 9.66
C LYS A 147 19.95 11.03 9.09
N ASN A 148 18.93 10.17 9.02
CA ASN A 148 19.06 8.85 8.42
C ASN A 148 18.40 8.84 7.05
N PRO A 149 19.13 8.37 6.03
CA PRO A 149 18.55 8.09 4.73
C PRO A 149 17.41 7.09 4.89
N PHE A 150 16.43 7.18 3.99
CA PHE A 150 15.31 6.25 3.97
C PHE A 150 15.80 4.83 3.90
N THR A 151 15.37 4.02 4.82
CA THR A 151 15.47 2.60 4.71
C THR A 151 14.35 2.16 3.78
N GLN A 152 14.69 1.87 2.54
CA GLN A 152 13.79 1.42 1.49
C GLN A 152 14.39 0.16 0.87
N TYR A 153 13.53 -0.77 0.53
CA TYR A 153 13.90 -2.05 -0.02
C TYR A 153 13.29 -2.26 -1.40
N LEU A 154 13.86 -3.17 -2.17
CA LEU A 154 13.26 -3.85 -3.29
C LEU A 154 12.90 -5.25 -2.82
N THR A 155 11.63 -5.63 -2.95
CA THR A 155 11.15 -6.97 -2.59
C THR A 155 10.52 -7.64 -3.79
N ILE A 156 10.82 -8.92 -3.96
CA ILE A 156 10.16 -9.83 -4.90
C ILE A 156 9.17 -10.66 -4.10
N PHE A 157 7.95 -10.75 -4.60
CA PHE A 157 6.86 -11.52 -3.99
C PHE A 157 6.40 -12.61 -4.94
N ASP A 158 6.11 -13.77 -4.38
CA ASP A 158 5.42 -14.87 -5.05
C ASP A 158 4.02 -14.44 -5.50
N GLY A 159 3.69 -14.65 -6.76
CA GLY A 159 2.42 -14.19 -7.32
C GLY A 159 1.22 -14.95 -6.81
N GLU A 160 1.35 -16.25 -6.54
CA GLU A 160 0.23 -17.10 -6.10
C GLU A 160 -0.18 -16.80 -4.65
N THR A 161 0.77 -16.48 -3.77
CA THR A 161 0.56 -16.35 -2.33
C THR A 161 0.78 -14.94 -1.77
N GLY A 162 1.46 -14.08 -2.51
CA GLY A 162 1.92 -12.78 -2.04
C GLY A 162 3.05 -12.86 -0.99
N ALA A 163 3.66 -14.04 -0.78
CA ALA A 163 4.77 -14.22 0.13
C ALA A 163 6.01 -13.46 -0.36
N ALA A 164 6.73 -12.79 0.52
CA ALA A 164 8.02 -12.22 0.17
C ALA A 164 9.05 -13.32 -0.07
N LEU A 165 9.69 -13.31 -1.25
CA LEU A 165 10.71 -14.28 -1.66
C LEU A 165 12.11 -13.75 -1.38
N TYR A 166 12.36 -12.47 -1.64
CA TYR A 166 13.65 -11.85 -1.52
C TYR A 166 13.54 -10.36 -1.25
N THR A 167 14.37 -9.80 -0.39
CA THR A 167 14.41 -8.38 -0.07
C THR A 167 15.86 -7.88 -0.04
N THR A 168 16.12 -6.82 -0.80
CA THR A 168 17.43 -6.13 -0.83
C THR A 168 17.26 -4.62 -0.69
N ASP A 169 18.35 -3.90 -0.47
CA ASP A 169 18.31 -2.43 -0.42
C ASP A 169 17.86 -1.82 -1.77
N TYR A 170 16.91 -0.89 -1.69
CA TYR A 170 16.55 -0.08 -2.85
C TYR A 170 17.68 0.87 -3.25
N ILE A 171 17.52 1.58 -4.37
CA ILE A 171 18.45 2.62 -4.80
C ILE A 171 18.62 3.66 -3.68
N PRO A 172 19.83 3.83 -3.11
CA PRO A 172 20.04 4.68 -1.96
C PRO A 172 19.79 6.16 -2.30
N TYR A 173 19.24 6.89 -1.35
CA TYR A 173 19.21 8.33 -1.37
C TYR A 173 20.52 8.90 -0.83
N ASP A 174 21.21 9.71 -1.62
CA ASP A 174 22.42 10.40 -1.17
C ASP A 174 22.10 11.84 -0.74
N ALA A 175 22.04 12.07 0.57
CA ALA A 175 21.76 13.40 1.12
C ALA A 175 22.83 14.44 0.78
N ALA A 176 24.06 14.03 0.46
CA ALA A 176 25.11 14.96 0.04
C ALA A 176 24.88 15.50 -1.37
N GLU A 177 24.11 14.78 -2.17
CA GLU A 177 23.77 15.10 -3.55
C GLU A 177 22.37 15.71 -3.72
N ASP A 178 21.62 15.93 -2.63
CA ASP A 178 20.25 16.46 -2.62
C ASP A 178 20.02 17.65 -3.56
N LYS A 179 20.99 18.55 -3.64
CA LYS A 179 20.92 19.72 -4.52
C LYS A 179 20.91 19.41 -6.03
N TYR A 180 21.26 18.20 -6.42
CA TYR A 180 21.39 17.81 -7.83
C TYR A 180 20.14 17.11 -8.39
N TRP A 181 19.21 16.71 -7.54
CA TRP A 181 17.96 16.07 -7.96
C TRP A 181 16.96 17.03 -8.64
N GLY A 182 17.25 18.34 -8.65
CA GLY A 182 16.36 19.36 -9.22
C GLY A 182 15.42 20.00 -8.21
N ASP A 183 15.61 19.74 -6.95
CA ASP A 183 14.69 20.13 -5.87
C ASP A 183 14.81 21.58 -5.39
N GLY A 184 15.66 22.38 -5.95
CA GLY A 184 16.02 23.76 -5.60
C GLY A 184 15.17 24.58 -4.64
N LYS A 185 13.85 24.44 -4.65
CA LYS A 185 12.90 25.08 -3.73
C LYS A 185 12.04 24.10 -2.95
N ALA A 186 11.84 22.92 -3.46
CA ALA A 186 11.00 21.88 -2.86
C ALA A 186 11.86 20.66 -2.55
N LYS A 187 12.64 20.76 -1.49
CA LYS A 187 13.52 19.67 -1.04
C LYS A 187 12.76 18.34 -1.06
N TYR A 188 13.40 17.34 -1.68
CA TYR A 188 12.98 15.93 -1.69
C TYR A 188 11.82 15.58 -2.64
N ASN A 189 11.23 16.52 -3.35
CA ASN A 189 10.17 16.22 -4.30
C ASN A 189 10.70 15.40 -5.49
N ARG A 190 11.87 15.74 -5.99
CA ARG A 190 12.41 15.16 -7.22
C ARG A 190 13.19 13.87 -6.98
N SER A 191 13.83 13.74 -5.83
CA SER A 191 14.53 12.51 -5.41
C SER A 191 13.59 11.37 -4.99
N GLU A 192 12.34 11.69 -4.60
CA GLU A 192 11.32 10.71 -4.23
C GLU A 192 10.36 10.39 -5.39
N ARG A 193 10.86 10.46 -6.60
CA ARG A 193 10.16 10.10 -7.83
C ARG A 193 10.73 8.80 -8.37
N TYR A 194 9.87 7.82 -8.57
CA TYR A 194 10.27 6.47 -8.92
C TYR A 194 9.62 6.05 -10.23
N LEU A 195 10.40 5.40 -11.08
CA LEU A 195 9.92 4.66 -12.23
C LEU A 195 10.40 3.22 -12.11
N ALA A 196 9.76 2.32 -12.84
CA ALA A 196 10.14 0.93 -12.95
C ALA A 196 9.70 0.38 -14.30
N ALA A 197 10.37 -0.65 -14.78
CA ALA A 197 10.02 -1.37 -16.01
C ALA A 197 10.49 -2.81 -15.97
N VAL A 198 9.98 -3.59 -16.88
CA VAL A 198 10.53 -4.89 -17.29
C VAL A 198 11.22 -4.69 -18.63
N ALA A 199 12.39 -5.28 -18.84
CA ALA A 199 13.16 -5.18 -20.07
C ALA A 199 13.94 -6.47 -20.35
N TYR A 200 14.04 -6.89 -21.60
CA TYR A 200 14.85 -8.02 -22.03
C TYR A 200 16.26 -7.55 -22.45
N LEU A 201 17.04 -7.13 -21.45
CA LEU A 201 18.38 -6.53 -21.65
C LEU A 201 19.43 -7.50 -22.22
N ASP A 202 19.22 -8.79 -22.15
CA ASP A 202 20.05 -9.80 -22.82
C ASP A 202 19.33 -10.43 -24.02
N GLY A 203 18.13 -9.95 -24.34
CA GLY A 203 17.27 -10.46 -25.40
C GLY A 203 16.57 -11.78 -25.08
N ILE A 204 16.73 -12.34 -23.88
CA ILE A 204 16.22 -13.65 -23.51
C ILE A 204 15.45 -13.63 -22.17
N HIS A 205 16.03 -13.02 -21.14
CA HIS A 205 15.49 -13.04 -19.79
C HIS A 205 14.93 -11.69 -19.39
N PRO A 206 13.74 -11.64 -18.78
CA PRO A 206 13.20 -10.39 -18.28
C PRO A 206 14.03 -9.86 -17.11
N SER A 207 14.36 -8.61 -17.19
CA SER A 207 15.10 -7.88 -16.16
C SER A 207 14.17 -6.94 -15.42
N ILE A 208 14.35 -6.83 -14.11
CA ILE A 208 13.66 -5.87 -13.25
C ILE A 208 14.43 -4.56 -13.29
N VAL A 209 13.85 -3.50 -13.83
CA VAL A 209 14.46 -2.17 -13.90
C VAL A 209 13.81 -1.27 -12.86
N MET A 210 14.61 -0.74 -11.92
CA MET A 210 14.16 0.17 -10.88
C MET A 210 14.86 1.52 -11.01
N CYS A 211 14.11 2.60 -10.83
CA CYS A 211 14.61 3.95 -11.04
C CYS A 211 14.33 4.85 -9.83
N ARG A 212 15.21 5.83 -9.59
CA ARG A 212 15.00 6.94 -8.66
C ARG A 212 15.38 8.25 -9.35
N GLY A 213 14.46 9.24 -9.32
CA GLY A 213 14.64 10.55 -9.94
C GLY A 213 14.50 10.54 -11.46
N TYR A 214 13.90 11.57 -12.03
CA TYR A 214 13.76 11.72 -13.48
C TYR A 214 13.71 13.20 -13.96
N TYR A 215 13.84 14.15 -13.03
CA TYR A 215 13.89 15.58 -13.41
C TYR A 215 15.30 16.04 -13.74
N HIS A 216 16.27 15.80 -12.86
CA HIS A 216 17.68 16.12 -13.05
C HIS A 216 18.55 14.89 -12.91
N ASP A 217 19.09 14.64 -11.69
CA ASP A 217 19.79 13.38 -11.44
C ASP A 217 18.81 12.22 -11.53
N SER A 218 19.29 11.11 -12.02
CA SER A 218 18.57 9.85 -12.10
C SER A 218 19.50 8.68 -11.76
N VAL A 219 18.97 7.67 -11.11
CA VAL A 219 19.68 6.41 -10.91
C VAL A 219 18.78 5.29 -11.38
N ILE A 220 19.32 4.45 -12.25
CA ILE A 220 18.63 3.29 -12.81
C ILE A 220 19.44 2.06 -12.48
N ARG A 221 18.79 1.03 -11.97
CA ARG A 221 19.38 -0.29 -11.71
C ARG A 221 18.61 -1.36 -12.45
N ALA A 222 19.32 -2.29 -13.04
CA ALA A 222 18.76 -3.50 -13.61
C ALA A 222 19.15 -4.71 -12.77
N TYR A 223 18.20 -5.63 -12.62
CA TYR A 223 18.38 -6.85 -11.85
C TYR A 223 17.84 -8.05 -12.66
N THR A 224 18.45 -9.21 -12.44
CA THR A 224 17.89 -10.51 -12.84
C THR A 224 17.37 -11.23 -11.61
N TRP A 225 16.21 -11.82 -11.71
CA TRP A 225 15.63 -12.75 -10.73
C TRP A 225 15.72 -14.17 -11.31
N ASP A 226 16.29 -15.12 -10.56
CA ASP A 226 16.43 -16.53 -11.01
C ASP A 226 15.52 -17.50 -10.24
N GLY A 227 14.51 -16.96 -9.51
CA GLY A 227 13.63 -17.73 -8.62
C GLY A 227 14.18 -17.89 -7.20
N THR A 228 15.41 -17.48 -6.94
CA THR A 228 16.07 -17.62 -5.63
C THR A 228 16.89 -16.41 -5.22
N GLU A 229 17.57 -15.76 -6.15
CA GLU A 229 18.47 -14.64 -5.91
C GLU A 229 18.21 -13.49 -6.88
N LEU A 230 18.24 -12.28 -6.36
CA LEU A 230 18.14 -11.06 -7.14
C LEU A 230 19.55 -10.50 -7.38
N THR A 231 20.05 -10.64 -8.60
CA THR A 231 21.39 -10.19 -8.97
C THR A 231 21.33 -8.86 -9.70
N MET A 232 22.04 -7.84 -9.20
CA MET A 232 22.17 -6.56 -9.90
C MET A 232 23.11 -6.71 -11.10
N GLN A 233 22.58 -6.45 -12.31
CA GLN A 233 23.36 -6.48 -13.55
C GLN A 233 24.25 -5.24 -13.67
N TRP A 234 23.64 -4.06 -13.50
CA TRP A 234 24.33 -2.79 -13.60
C TRP A 234 23.58 -1.65 -12.88
N GLU A 235 24.29 -0.56 -12.63
CA GLU A 235 23.75 0.70 -12.12
C GLU A 235 24.19 1.84 -13.04
N HIS A 236 23.21 2.61 -13.57
CA HIS A 236 23.46 3.87 -14.30
C HIS A 236 23.19 5.08 -13.40
N LYS A 237 24.10 6.05 -13.44
CA LYS A 237 23.94 7.33 -12.72
C LYS A 237 23.91 8.50 -13.71
N GLY A 238 22.73 8.98 -14.03
CA GLY A 238 22.51 10.16 -14.85
C GLY A 238 22.77 11.43 -14.06
N LYS A 239 24.05 11.70 -13.75
CA LYS A 239 24.45 12.89 -13.00
C LYS A 239 24.88 14.03 -13.93
N LYS A 240 24.80 15.27 -13.41
CA LYS A 240 25.27 16.44 -14.11
C LYS A 240 26.73 16.29 -14.51
N SER A 241 26.97 16.17 -15.79
CA SER A 241 28.30 16.07 -16.42
C SER A 241 28.50 17.21 -17.42
N ALA A 242 29.74 17.55 -17.69
CA ALA A 242 30.06 18.46 -18.81
C ALA A 242 29.82 17.82 -20.18
N SER A 243 29.55 16.55 -20.25
CA SER A 243 29.29 15.73 -21.43
C SER A 243 27.80 15.52 -21.62
N SER A 244 27.31 15.57 -22.86
CA SER A 244 25.94 15.25 -23.26
C SER A 244 25.59 13.74 -23.20
N THR A 245 26.45 12.94 -22.61
CA THR A 245 26.38 11.48 -22.61
C THR A 245 25.69 10.91 -21.38
N THR A 246 24.88 11.69 -20.69
CA THR A 246 24.17 11.23 -19.50
C THR A 246 22.68 11.48 -19.61
N LEU A 247 21.87 10.73 -18.89
CA LEU A 247 20.43 10.93 -18.79
C LEU A 247 20.04 12.17 -17.94
N TYR A 248 21.03 12.94 -17.45
CA TYR A 248 20.75 14.10 -16.60
C TYR A 248 19.76 15.06 -17.23
N GLY A 249 18.66 15.30 -16.57
CA GLY A 249 17.62 16.23 -17.00
C GLY A 249 16.78 15.75 -18.19
N GLN A 250 16.90 14.50 -18.61
CA GLN A 250 16.21 13.98 -19.79
C GLN A 250 15.00 13.08 -19.48
N GLY A 251 14.70 12.81 -18.20
CA GLY A 251 13.63 11.89 -17.82
C GLY A 251 12.21 12.40 -18.10
N ASN A 252 11.23 11.53 -17.91
CA ASN A 252 9.81 11.81 -18.10
C ASN A 252 9.02 11.25 -16.89
N HIS A 253 7.72 11.54 -16.81
CA HIS A 253 6.81 10.95 -15.81
C HIS A 253 6.44 9.50 -16.11
N ASN A 254 6.86 8.96 -17.21
CA ASN A 254 6.83 7.55 -17.61
C ASN A 254 8.12 7.20 -18.36
N LEU A 255 8.27 5.94 -18.68
CA LEU A 255 9.32 5.40 -19.54
C LEU A 255 8.70 4.49 -20.59
N SER A 256 9.48 4.06 -21.58
CA SER A 256 9.12 3.00 -22.51
C SER A 256 10.30 2.06 -22.68
N VAL A 257 10.03 0.82 -23.05
CA VAL A 257 11.03 -0.22 -23.24
C VAL A 257 10.77 -0.91 -24.59
N GLY A 258 11.81 -1.19 -25.32
CA GLY A 258 11.76 -1.95 -26.56
C GLY A 258 13.11 -1.95 -27.25
N ASP A 259 13.30 -2.83 -28.21
CA ASP A 259 14.48 -2.93 -29.10
C ASP A 259 14.47 -1.76 -30.10
N ILE A 260 15.09 -0.64 -29.70
CA ILE A 260 15.05 0.59 -30.53
C ILE A 260 16.18 0.70 -31.55
N ASP A 261 17.23 -0.12 -31.43
CA ASP A 261 18.34 -0.12 -32.38
C ASP A 261 18.45 -1.42 -33.21
N ASN A 262 17.52 -2.34 -32.99
CA ASN A 262 17.37 -3.61 -33.69
C ASN A 262 18.54 -4.58 -33.44
N ASP A 263 19.11 -4.61 -32.25
CA ASP A 263 20.15 -5.57 -31.88
C ASP A 263 19.59 -6.86 -31.22
N GLY A 264 18.28 -6.87 -30.95
CA GLY A 264 17.55 -8.00 -30.36
C GLY A 264 17.47 -7.94 -28.84
N LYS A 265 17.81 -6.83 -28.25
CA LYS A 265 17.68 -6.53 -26.82
C LYS A 265 16.89 -5.27 -26.59
N ASP A 266 16.38 -5.08 -25.38
CA ASP A 266 15.59 -3.91 -25.04
C ASP A 266 16.46 -2.76 -24.52
N GLU A 267 16.13 -1.53 -24.95
CA GLU A 267 16.59 -0.28 -24.39
C GLU A 267 15.51 0.35 -23.52
N ILE A 268 15.97 1.22 -22.62
CA ILE A 268 15.11 1.97 -21.71
C ILE A 268 15.02 3.41 -22.18
N VAL A 269 13.91 3.74 -22.85
CA VAL A 269 13.64 5.12 -23.27
C VAL A 269 13.16 5.92 -22.07
N TYR A 270 14.05 6.77 -21.55
CA TYR A 270 13.86 7.50 -20.30
C TYR A 270 13.43 8.96 -20.51
N GLY A 271 12.62 9.23 -21.50
CA GLY A 271 12.15 10.55 -21.88
C GLY A 271 12.86 11.11 -23.11
N SER A 272 13.68 12.15 -22.98
CA SER A 272 14.39 12.77 -24.10
C SER A 272 15.71 12.09 -24.50
N ALA A 273 15.98 10.93 -23.92
CA ALA A 273 17.10 10.05 -24.23
C ALA A 273 16.74 8.60 -23.87
N ALA A 274 17.52 7.65 -24.34
CA ALA A 274 17.42 6.24 -23.97
C ALA A 274 18.74 5.74 -23.36
N LEU A 275 18.65 4.67 -22.58
CA LEU A 275 19.75 3.93 -22.02
C LEU A 275 19.78 2.56 -22.70
N ASP A 276 20.91 2.25 -23.28
CA ASP A 276 21.22 0.99 -23.94
C ASP A 276 21.21 -0.19 -22.94
N ASP A 277 21.05 -1.41 -23.44
CA ASP A 277 21.02 -2.66 -22.66
C ASP A 277 22.23 -2.82 -21.72
N ASP A 278 23.39 -2.26 -22.11
CA ASP A 278 24.63 -2.29 -21.35
C ASP A 278 24.64 -1.40 -20.08
N GLY A 279 23.60 -0.59 -19.88
CA GLY A 279 23.49 0.36 -18.78
C GLY A 279 24.48 1.52 -18.81
N LYS A 280 25.22 1.72 -19.90
CA LYS A 280 26.30 2.74 -20.01
C LYS A 280 26.12 3.64 -21.19
N THR A 281 25.76 3.09 -22.34
CA THR A 281 25.58 3.83 -23.59
C THR A 281 24.27 4.63 -23.52
N VAL A 282 24.30 5.88 -23.89
CA VAL A 282 23.11 6.75 -23.97
C VAL A 282 22.78 7.00 -25.44
N LEU A 283 21.63 6.52 -25.85
CA LEU A 283 21.11 6.62 -27.21
C LEU A 283 20.15 7.80 -27.34
N GLY A 284 20.00 8.33 -28.54
CA GLY A 284 18.94 9.25 -28.91
C GLY A 284 18.82 10.51 -28.07
N ASN A 285 19.88 10.96 -27.39
CA ASN A 285 19.83 12.09 -26.48
C ASN A 285 19.62 13.41 -27.24
N THR A 286 18.41 13.96 -27.12
CA THR A 286 18.03 15.19 -27.79
C THR A 286 18.39 16.46 -26.99
N GLY A 287 18.69 16.36 -25.73
CA GLY A 287 18.87 17.49 -24.82
C GLY A 287 17.61 18.32 -24.59
N LEU A 288 16.42 17.84 -24.99
CA LEU A 288 15.15 18.56 -24.84
C LEU A 288 14.59 18.53 -23.42
N GLY A 289 15.10 17.62 -22.58
CA GLY A 289 14.86 17.54 -21.16
C GLY A 289 13.52 16.93 -20.77
N HIS A 290 13.12 17.22 -19.53
CA HIS A 290 11.98 16.59 -18.87
C HIS A 290 10.63 16.82 -19.56
N GLY A 291 9.75 15.80 -19.51
CA GLY A 291 8.41 15.84 -20.08
C GLY A 291 7.37 15.09 -19.26
N ASP A 292 6.09 15.29 -19.61
CA ASP A 292 4.92 14.76 -18.91
C ASP A 292 4.27 13.54 -19.59
N ALA A 293 4.45 13.39 -20.90
CA ALA A 293 3.91 12.28 -21.67
C ALA A 293 4.92 11.80 -22.73
N MET A 294 4.89 10.51 -22.98
CA MET A 294 5.73 9.87 -23.98
C MET A 294 5.06 8.62 -24.52
N HIS A 295 5.09 8.42 -25.82
CA HIS A 295 4.56 7.28 -26.54
C HIS A 295 5.61 6.74 -27.48
N MET A 296 5.76 5.42 -27.58
CA MET A 296 6.72 4.75 -28.41
C MET A 296 6.08 3.60 -29.19
N SER A 297 6.24 3.62 -30.49
CA SER A 297 5.80 2.56 -31.41
C SER A 297 6.50 2.76 -32.75
N ASP A 298 6.44 1.78 -33.64
CA ASP A 298 6.72 1.96 -35.07
C ASP A 298 5.50 2.66 -35.73
N PHE A 299 5.41 3.97 -35.51
CA PHE A 299 4.27 4.78 -35.99
C PHE A 299 4.21 4.91 -37.50
N ASN A 300 5.33 4.77 -38.21
CA ASN A 300 5.44 4.94 -39.63
C ASN A 300 5.53 3.63 -40.39
N ASN A 301 5.56 2.51 -39.69
CA ASN A 301 5.65 1.15 -40.22
C ASN A 301 6.91 0.91 -41.09
N ASP A 302 8.06 1.46 -40.67
CA ASP A 302 9.34 1.25 -41.35
C ASP A 302 10.28 0.28 -40.62
N GLY A 303 9.86 -0.26 -39.47
CA GLY A 303 10.59 -1.21 -38.64
C GLY A 303 11.53 -0.54 -37.64
N THR A 304 11.43 0.76 -37.47
CA THR A 304 12.12 1.50 -36.41
C THR A 304 11.13 2.05 -35.41
N GLN A 305 11.58 2.24 -34.16
CA GLN A 305 10.72 2.82 -33.12
C GLN A 305 10.81 4.33 -33.13
N GLU A 306 9.67 5.01 -33.13
CA GLU A 306 9.58 6.45 -32.92
C GLU A 306 9.10 6.75 -31.49
N VAL A 307 9.52 7.93 -31.03
CA VAL A 307 9.07 8.50 -29.74
C VAL A 307 8.40 9.83 -29.97
N PHE A 308 7.12 9.91 -29.63
CA PHE A 308 6.42 11.16 -29.42
C PHE A 308 6.54 11.56 -27.96
N SER A 309 6.92 12.82 -27.69
CA SER A 309 7.04 13.28 -26.31
C SER A 309 6.55 14.72 -26.11
N VAL A 310 5.95 14.99 -24.94
CA VAL A 310 5.43 16.27 -24.50
C VAL A 310 6.30 16.81 -23.38
N LYS A 311 6.70 18.08 -23.45
CA LYS A 311 7.68 18.69 -22.54
C LYS A 311 7.01 19.51 -21.44
N GLU A 312 7.56 19.39 -20.22
CA GLU A 312 7.09 20.14 -19.05
C GLU A 312 7.94 21.37 -18.73
N GLU A 313 9.25 21.32 -18.86
CA GLU A 313 10.14 22.34 -18.34
C GLU A 313 10.61 23.41 -19.34
N GLN A 314 10.83 24.66 -18.85
CA GLN A 314 11.18 25.86 -19.59
C GLN A 314 12.50 25.84 -20.35
N PHE A 315 13.37 24.89 -20.16
CA PHE A 315 14.68 24.86 -20.83
C PHE A 315 14.57 24.62 -22.33
N LYS A 316 13.35 24.51 -22.87
CA LYS A 316 13.08 23.82 -24.10
C LYS A 316 12.55 24.73 -25.16
N LYS A 317 12.89 24.33 -26.35
CA LYS A 317 12.61 25.03 -27.56
C LYS A 317 11.23 24.65 -28.10
N TYR A 318 10.73 23.50 -27.74
CA TYR A 318 9.53 22.88 -28.31
C TYR A 318 8.57 22.37 -27.22
N ALA A 319 7.28 22.39 -27.53
CA ALA A 319 6.24 21.85 -26.66
C ALA A 319 6.13 20.31 -26.76
N GLU A 320 6.28 19.80 -27.98
CA GLU A 320 6.25 18.41 -28.33
C GLU A 320 7.20 18.09 -29.46
N ASP A 321 7.59 16.84 -29.61
CA ASP A 321 8.43 16.35 -30.69
C ASP A 321 8.13 14.88 -31.02
N LEU A 322 8.33 14.55 -32.31
CA LEU A 322 8.40 13.18 -32.80
C LEU A 322 9.81 12.92 -33.33
N ARG A 323 10.40 11.79 -32.94
CA ARG A 323 11.77 11.43 -33.30
C ARG A 323 11.98 9.94 -33.38
N VAL A 324 13.02 9.52 -34.11
CA VAL A 324 13.55 8.15 -34.04
C VAL A 324 14.14 7.90 -32.64
N ALA A 325 13.73 6.85 -31.97
CA ALA A 325 14.11 6.55 -30.59
C ALA A 325 15.63 6.36 -30.43
N SER A 326 16.26 5.54 -31.25
CA SER A 326 17.69 5.21 -31.13
C SER A 326 18.62 6.35 -31.45
N THR A 327 18.30 7.20 -32.44
CA THR A 327 19.19 8.24 -32.92
C THR A 327 18.87 9.65 -32.40
N GLY A 328 17.65 9.85 -31.89
CA GLY A 328 17.14 11.19 -31.52
C GLY A 328 16.90 12.09 -32.75
N LYS A 329 16.92 11.55 -33.96
CA LYS A 329 16.65 12.33 -35.18
C LYS A 329 15.19 12.73 -35.22
N HIS A 330 14.93 14.03 -35.19
CA HIS A 330 13.56 14.55 -35.24
C HIS A 330 12.95 14.36 -36.63
N PHE A 331 11.73 13.89 -36.68
CA PHE A 331 10.83 14.08 -37.81
C PHE A 331 10.33 15.51 -37.80
N TRP A 332 9.78 15.93 -36.66
CA TRP A 332 9.32 17.28 -36.46
C TRP A 332 9.32 17.65 -34.96
N SER A 333 9.13 18.93 -34.71
CA SER A 333 8.90 19.45 -33.37
C SER A 333 8.04 20.72 -33.49
N SER A 334 7.01 20.81 -32.69
CA SER A 334 6.04 21.88 -32.79
C SER A 334 5.81 22.63 -31.50
N GLY A 335 5.28 23.82 -31.68
CA GLY A 335 4.93 24.71 -30.60
C GLY A 335 6.15 25.38 -29.95
N LYS A 336 6.09 26.66 -29.78
CA LYS A 336 6.92 27.38 -28.83
C LYS A 336 6.20 27.24 -27.51
N LEU A 337 6.89 26.78 -26.44
CA LEU A 337 6.38 26.85 -25.10
C LEU A 337 5.68 28.19 -24.87
N VAL A 338 4.36 28.13 -24.77
CA VAL A 338 3.55 29.32 -24.50
C VAL A 338 3.66 29.55 -23.02
N THR A 339 4.15 30.65 -22.57
CA THR A 339 4.10 31.26 -21.21
C THR A 339 3.80 30.43 -19.95
N SER A 340 3.37 29.20 -20.08
CA SER A 340 3.25 28.18 -18.98
C SER A 340 4.31 27.09 -19.20
N ASP A 341 4.94 26.68 -18.12
CA ASP A 341 6.07 25.76 -18.10
C ASP A 341 5.70 24.30 -18.36
N ASP A 342 4.43 24.02 -18.54
CA ASP A 342 3.83 22.70 -18.62
C ASP A 342 2.88 22.64 -19.82
N ASN A 343 3.15 21.74 -20.77
CA ASN A 343 2.28 21.46 -21.91
C ASN A 343 1.30 20.32 -21.65
N GLY A 344 1.30 19.79 -20.44
CA GLY A 344 0.41 18.76 -19.96
C GLY A 344 0.61 17.40 -20.62
N ARG A 345 -0.47 16.70 -20.85
CA ARG A 345 -0.49 15.37 -21.44
C ARG A 345 -0.52 15.44 -22.96
N GLY A 346 -0.37 14.29 -23.58
CA GLY A 346 -0.51 14.14 -25.02
C GLY A 346 -0.71 12.70 -25.41
N VAL A 347 -1.20 12.47 -26.61
CA VAL A 347 -1.41 11.15 -27.22
C VAL A 347 -0.90 11.14 -28.64
N MET A 348 -0.44 9.96 -29.09
CA MET A 348 -0.10 9.69 -30.48
C MET A 348 -0.28 8.21 -30.80
N ASP A 349 -1.03 7.94 -31.86
CA ASP A 349 -1.20 6.60 -32.43
C ASP A 349 -1.98 6.70 -33.75
N ASN A 350 -2.33 5.56 -34.39
CA ASN A 350 -3.38 5.52 -35.38
C ASN A 350 -4.74 5.80 -34.72
N ILE A 351 -5.19 7.05 -34.80
CA ILE A 351 -6.43 7.52 -34.18
C ILE A 351 -7.59 7.64 -35.21
N ASP A 352 -7.28 7.64 -36.48
CA ASP A 352 -8.26 7.68 -37.59
C ASP A 352 -7.78 6.81 -38.76
N ASP A 353 -8.34 5.60 -38.86
CA ASP A 353 -8.01 4.64 -39.90
C ASP A 353 -8.38 5.12 -41.31
N ASP A 354 -9.42 5.92 -41.47
CA ASP A 354 -9.79 6.50 -42.77
C ASP A 354 -8.77 7.57 -43.22
N TYR A 355 -8.23 8.31 -42.28
CA TYR A 355 -7.13 9.23 -42.55
C TYR A 355 -5.85 8.47 -42.95
N ALA A 356 -5.48 7.44 -42.17
CA ALA A 356 -4.31 6.59 -42.47
C ALA A 356 -4.41 5.93 -43.85
N LYS A 357 -5.57 5.41 -44.27
CA LYS A 357 -5.80 4.82 -45.61
C LYS A 357 -5.58 5.80 -46.74
N THR A 358 -5.85 7.08 -46.53
CA THR A 358 -5.72 8.14 -47.54
C THR A 358 -4.38 8.86 -47.46
N HIS A 359 -3.64 8.70 -46.38
CA HIS A 359 -2.34 9.31 -46.09
C HIS A 359 -1.31 8.26 -45.65
N PRO A 360 -0.88 7.36 -46.56
CA PRO A 360 -0.07 6.20 -46.19
C PRO A 360 1.31 6.53 -45.56
N ASN A 361 1.77 7.79 -45.65
CA ASN A 361 2.97 8.27 -45.00
C ASN A 361 2.69 9.02 -43.66
N ALA A 362 1.46 8.95 -43.18
CA ALA A 362 0.98 9.66 -41.99
C ALA A 362 0.01 8.77 -41.21
N LEU A 363 0.48 7.58 -40.84
CA LEU A 363 -0.33 6.52 -40.23
C LEU A 363 -0.77 6.83 -38.81
N ALA A 364 -0.07 7.73 -38.11
CA ALA A 364 -0.42 8.16 -36.77
C ALA A 364 -0.68 9.66 -36.70
N ILE A 365 -1.51 10.05 -35.71
CA ILE A 365 -1.88 11.42 -35.43
C ILE A 365 -1.66 11.64 -33.93
N GLY A 366 -1.11 12.79 -33.55
CA GLY A 366 -0.88 13.11 -32.14
C GLY A 366 -1.10 14.59 -31.82
N TRP A 367 -1.27 14.88 -30.54
CA TRP A 367 -1.34 16.22 -29.98
C TRP A 367 -1.03 16.24 -28.49
N SER A 368 -0.74 17.42 -27.97
CA SER A 368 -0.62 17.67 -26.53
C SER A 368 -1.66 18.67 -26.02
N SER A 369 -1.82 18.75 -24.71
CA SER A 369 -2.69 19.74 -24.07
C SER A 369 -2.34 21.16 -24.43
N GLY A 370 -1.05 21.47 -24.58
CA GLY A 370 -0.51 22.83 -24.83
C GLY A 370 -0.70 23.34 -26.25
N ILE A 371 -1.15 22.52 -27.22
CA ILE A 371 -1.21 22.87 -28.66
C ILE A 371 -2.65 22.92 -29.17
N ALA A 372 -2.89 23.66 -30.22
CA ALA A 372 -4.24 23.89 -30.76
C ALA A 372 -4.67 22.83 -31.77
N ASN A 373 -3.73 22.28 -32.55
CA ASN A 373 -3.99 21.37 -33.65
C ASN A 373 -3.39 19.99 -33.38
N ALA A 374 -3.99 18.97 -33.97
CA ALA A 374 -3.40 17.65 -34.10
C ALA A 374 -2.38 17.66 -35.25
N HIS A 375 -1.29 16.94 -35.12
CA HIS A 375 -0.26 16.78 -36.10
C HIS A 375 -0.15 15.33 -36.60
N ASP A 376 0.16 15.11 -37.85
CA ASP A 376 0.51 13.82 -38.40
C ASP A 376 2.01 13.49 -38.20
N LEU A 377 2.45 12.34 -38.73
CA LEU A 377 3.85 11.89 -38.67
C LEU A 377 4.82 12.85 -39.38
N ASN A 378 4.36 13.71 -40.29
CA ASN A 378 5.20 14.72 -40.96
C ASN A 378 5.25 16.04 -40.21
N GLY A 379 4.42 16.20 -39.16
CA GLY A 379 4.24 17.44 -38.42
C GLY A 379 3.32 18.45 -39.11
N ASP A 380 2.56 17.98 -40.09
CA ASP A 380 1.54 18.78 -40.75
C ASP A 380 0.30 18.91 -39.86
N ASP A 381 -0.29 20.11 -39.82
CA ASP A 381 -1.57 20.34 -39.13
C ASP A 381 -2.68 19.55 -39.82
N VAL A 382 -3.25 18.56 -39.14
CA VAL A 382 -4.37 17.74 -39.65
C VAL A 382 -5.69 18.48 -39.46
N ALA A 383 -5.99 18.86 -38.23
CA ALA A 383 -7.20 19.58 -37.84
C ALA A 383 -7.07 20.10 -36.43
N ALA A 384 -8.08 20.85 -35.95
CA ALA A 384 -8.15 21.20 -34.54
C ALA A 384 -8.20 19.92 -33.66
N LYS A 385 -7.41 19.87 -32.60
CA LYS A 385 -7.47 18.78 -31.65
C LYS A 385 -8.87 18.68 -31.01
N PRO A 386 -9.29 17.50 -30.54
CA PRO A 386 -10.59 17.32 -29.93
C PRO A 386 -10.84 18.27 -28.76
N ALA A 387 -11.97 18.97 -28.76
CA ALA A 387 -12.41 19.72 -27.58
C ALA A 387 -12.98 18.75 -26.55
N GLY A 388 -12.42 18.76 -25.36
CA GLY A 388 -12.89 17.90 -24.28
C GLY A 388 -14.29 18.22 -23.80
N ALA A 389 -15.02 17.22 -23.35
CA ALA A 389 -16.26 17.42 -22.61
C ALA A 389 -15.90 17.78 -21.15
N GLY A 390 -16.16 19.00 -20.74
CA GLY A 390 -15.73 19.53 -19.46
C GLY A 390 -14.36 20.20 -19.53
N SER A 391 -13.48 19.97 -18.58
CA SER A 391 -12.13 20.50 -18.54
C SER A 391 -11.08 19.59 -19.23
N GLY A 392 -11.49 18.50 -19.86
CA GLY A 392 -10.60 17.53 -20.50
C GLY A 392 -10.32 17.87 -21.97
N THR A 393 -9.17 17.48 -22.47
CA THR A 393 -8.69 17.73 -23.83
C THR A 393 -8.54 16.44 -24.64
N PHE A 394 -8.99 15.30 -24.12
CA PHE A 394 -8.79 13.96 -24.68
C PHE A 394 -7.34 13.67 -25.09
N ASP A 395 -6.44 13.97 -24.18
CA ASP A 395 -5.00 13.81 -24.34
C ASP A 395 -4.38 12.89 -23.28
N ASN A 396 -5.22 12.10 -22.57
CA ASN A 396 -4.74 11.24 -21.50
C ASN A 396 -4.53 9.79 -21.94
N PHE A 397 -5.49 9.20 -22.67
CA PHE A 397 -5.48 7.78 -22.96
C PHE A 397 -6.08 7.42 -24.31
N LEU A 398 -5.68 6.26 -24.81
CA LEU A 398 -6.15 5.64 -26.05
C LEU A 398 -6.55 4.18 -25.77
N VAL A 399 -7.48 3.64 -26.58
CA VAL A 399 -7.97 2.27 -26.45
C VAL A 399 -8.44 1.71 -27.79
N TYR A 400 -8.12 0.47 -28.12
CA TYR A 400 -8.74 -0.27 -29.23
C TYR A 400 -10.12 -0.76 -28.82
N TRP A 401 -11.20 -0.07 -29.30
CA TRP A 401 -12.54 -0.30 -28.79
C TRP A 401 -13.58 -0.73 -29.84
N ASP A 402 -13.73 -0.01 -30.92
CA ASP A 402 -14.84 -0.22 -31.85
C ASP A 402 -14.63 -1.35 -32.85
N GLY A 403 -13.44 -1.91 -32.92
CA GLY A 403 -13.10 -3.06 -33.75
C GLY A 403 -12.67 -2.70 -35.16
N ASP A 404 -12.40 -1.42 -35.45
CA ASP A 404 -11.56 -1.02 -36.58
C ASP A 404 -10.08 -0.92 -36.15
N LEU A 405 -9.18 -0.54 -37.03
CA LEU A 405 -7.75 -0.55 -36.78
C LEU A 405 -7.22 0.72 -36.11
N SER A 406 -8.10 1.64 -35.74
CA SER A 406 -7.74 2.87 -35.03
C SER A 406 -8.05 2.78 -33.55
N ARG A 407 -7.36 3.59 -32.76
CA ARG A 407 -7.61 3.73 -31.33
C ARG A 407 -8.59 4.86 -31.05
N GLU A 408 -9.51 4.62 -30.18
CA GLU A 408 -10.41 5.63 -29.65
C GLU A 408 -9.73 6.41 -28.52
N LEU A 409 -10.20 7.66 -28.38
CA LEU A 409 -9.83 8.53 -27.27
C LEU A 409 -10.55 8.12 -26.01
N LEU A 410 -9.80 7.88 -24.94
CA LEU A 410 -10.33 7.62 -23.61
C LEU A 410 -9.91 8.74 -22.67
N ASP A 411 -10.86 9.50 -22.13
CA ASP A 411 -10.61 10.48 -21.07
C ASP A 411 -11.68 10.35 -19.99
N ALA A 412 -11.24 10.23 -18.77
CA ALA A 412 -12.12 9.90 -17.65
C ALA A 412 -12.89 8.59 -17.94
N ASN A 413 -14.21 8.66 -17.96
CA ASN A 413 -15.09 7.53 -18.26
C ASN A 413 -15.80 7.69 -19.60
N ILE A 414 -15.16 8.35 -20.58
CA ILE A 414 -15.73 8.66 -21.88
C ILE A 414 -14.83 8.11 -22.98
N ILE A 415 -15.42 7.38 -23.93
CA ILE A 415 -14.77 6.92 -25.15
C ILE A 415 -15.31 7.73 -26.33
N GLN A 416 -14.42 8.25 -27.17
CA GLN A 416 -14.79 8.99 -28.38
C GLN A 416 -13.90 8.59 -29.55
N LYS A 417 -14.50 8.50 -30.74
CA LYS A 417 -13.77 8.41 -31.98
C LYS A 417 -13.49 9.82 -32.52
N TYR A 418 -12.27 10.03 -32.98
CA TYR A 418 -11.86 11.26 -33.63
C TYR A 418 -11.93 11.09 -35.15
N TYR A 419 -12.29 12.15 -35.83
CA TYR A 419 -12.34 12.21 -37.31
C TYR A 419 -11.43 13.36 -37.76
N ALA A 420 -10.29 13.01 -38.29
CA ALA A 420 -9.25 13.92 -38.71
C ALA A 420 -9.70 14.86 -39.84
N ALA A 421 -10.48 14.33 -40.79
CA ALA A 421 -10.99 15.13 -41.91
C ALA A 421 -11.84 16.33 -41.50
N THR A 422 -12.41 16.35 -40.32
CA THR A 422 -13.30 17.41 -39.83
C THR A 422 -12.86 18.03 -38.52
N GLY A 423 -11.86 17.45 -37.83
CA GLY A 423 -11.46 17.86 -36.48
C GLY A 423 -12.56 17.66 -35.44
N THR A 424 -13.45 16.70 -35.65
CA THR A 424 -14.60 16.45 -34.77
C THR A 424 -14.49 15.11 -34.08
N THR A 425 -15.18 14.96 -32.95
CA THR A 425 -15.30 13.69 -32.26
C THR A 425 -16.75 13.23 -32.24
N LYS A 426 -16.93 11.92 -32.21
CA LYS A 426 -18.22 11.29 -31.99
C LYS A 426 -18.12 10.35 -30.81
N ARG A 427 -18.96 10.55 -29.82
CA ARG A 427 -19.12 9.58 -28.74
C ARG A 427 -19.74 8.30 -29.28
N PHE A 428 -19.27 7.18 -28.77
CA PHE A 428 -20.00 5.93 -28.96
C PHE A 428 -21.30 5.97 -28.17
N TYR A 429 -22.44 5.79 -28.84
CA TYR A 429 -23.77 5.81 -28.21
C TYR A 429 -24.31 4.39 -28.07
N GLY A 430 -24.78 4.06 -26.86
CA GLY A 430 -25.71 2.96 -26.64
C GLY A 430 -27.17 3.42 -26.81
N PRO A 431 -28.14 2.51 -26.68
CA PRO A 431 -29.55 2.81 -26.86
C PRO A 431 -30.15 3.86 -25.92
N SER A 432 -29.39 4.38 -24.97
CA SER A 432 -29.79 5.32 -23.93
C SER A 432 -28.82 6.49 -23.70
N ASP A 433 -28.31 7.07 -24.78
CA ASP A 433 -27.50 8.29 -24.74
C ASP A 433 -26.19 8.25 -23.93
N GLY A 434 -25.13 7.91 -24.59
CA GLY A 434 -23.77 8.24 -24.22
C GLY A 434 -23.06 7.15 -23.45
N TYR A 435 -22.06 6.63 -24.05
CA TYR A 435 -21.06 5.80 -23.40
C TYR A 435 -20.21 6.64 -22.46
N THR A 436 -20.75 6.95 -21.32
CA THR A 436 -19.97 6.99 -20.11
C THR A 436 -19.77 5.56 -19.69
N LEU A 437 -18.56 5.14 -19.40
CA LEU A 437 -18.31 3.87 -18.75
C LEU A 437 -19.05 3.92 -17.41
N THR A 438 -20.29 3.40 -17.41
CA THR A 438 -21.30 3.70 -16.39
C THR A 438 -20.83 3.26 -15.01
N GLY A 439 -20.71 4.21 -14.09
CA GLY A 439 -20.26 3.98 -12.73
C GLY A 439 -18.75 3.91 -12.57
N GLY A 440 -17.97 3.94 -13.65
CA GLY A 440 -16.52 4.03 -13.57
C GLY A 440 -16.05 5.35 -12.98
N SER A 441 -15.09 5.30 -12.11
CA SER A 441 -14.32 6.41 -11.56
C SER A 441 -12.92 6.40 -12.16
N THR A 442 -12.14 7.41 -11.89
CA THR A 442 -10.79 7.53 -12.44
C THR A 442 -9.77 7.77 -11.35
N ASN A 443 -8.53 7.42 -11.64
CA ASN A 443 -7.39 7.57 -10.75
C ASN A 443 -6.63 8.88 -11.01
N ASN A 444 -5.67 9.16 -10.15
CA ASN A 444 -4.66 10.20 -10.34
C ASN A 444 -5.22 11.62 -10.57
N TYR A 445 -6.33 11.96 -9.89
CA TYR A 445 -6.96 13.30 -9.84
C TYR A 445 -7.17 13.94 -11.23
N SER A 446 -6.37 14.94 -11.58
CA SER A 446 -6.49 15.67 -12.84
C SER A 446 -6.08 14.85 -14.07
N LYS A 447 -5.34 13.76 -13.88
CA LYS A 447 -4.88 12.89 -14.97
C LYS A 447 -6.00 11.97 -15.48
N ARG A 448 -6.99 11.66 -14.63
CA ARG A 448 -8.20 10.89 -14.98
C ARG A 448 -7.92 9.56 -15.66
N ASN A 449 -6.93 8.83 -15.17
CA ASN A 449 -6.53 7.56 -15.74
C ASN A 449 -7.48 6.42 -15.32
N PRO A 450 -7.65 5.37 -16.15
CA PRO A 450 -8.18 4.07 -15.72
C PRO A 450 -7.21 3.39 -14.73
N SER A 451 -7.65 2.32 -14.08
CA SER A 451 -6.74 1.45 -13.31
C SER A 451 -5.80 0.69 -14.23
N LEU A 452 -6.30 0.19 -15.35
CA LEU A 452 -5.55 -0.51 -16.39
C LEU A 452 -6.33 -0.47 -17.71
N VAL A 453 -5.62 -0.43 -18.84
CA VAL A 453 -6.14 -0.73 -20.18
C VAL A 453 -5.21 -1.76 -20.81
N ALA A 454 -5.75 -2.93 -21.16
CA ALA A 454 -4.99 -4.01 -21.76
C ALA A 454 -5.91 -5.04 -22.42
N ASP A 455 -5.40 -5.75 -23.45
CA ASP A 455 -6.07 -6.90 -24.08
C ASP A 455 -5.91 -8.14 -23.17
N ILE A 456 -6.72 -8.23 -22.11
CA ILE A 456 -6.63 -9.33 -21.14
C ILE A 456 -7.43 -10.57 -21.54
N TRP A 457 -8.35 -10.45 -22.50
CA TRP A 457 -9.14 -11.58 -22.99
C TRP A 457 -8.69 -12.11 -24.35
N GLY A 458 -7.66 -11.48 -24.93
CA GLY A 458 -6.96 -12.00 -26.10
C GLY A 458 -7.73 -11.87 -27.41
N ASP A 459 -8.64 -10.91 -27.51
CA ASP A 459 -9.39 -10.66 -28.74
C ASP A 459 -8.85 -9.45 -29.54
N TRP A 460 -7.64 -8.96 -29.17
CA TRP A 460 -6.87 -7.80 -29.65
C TRP A 460 -7.47 -6.43 -29.29
N ARG A 461 -8.70 -6.38 -28.86
CA ARG A 461 -9.29 -5.14 -28.32
C ARG A 461 -8.99 -5.08 -26.84
N GLU A 462 -8.84 -3.88 -26.38
CA GLU A 462 -8.42 -3.66 -24.99
C GLU A 462 -9.62 -3.60 -24.05
N GLU A 463 -9.52 -4.25 -22.91
CA GLU A 463 -10.40 -4.04 -21.79
C GLU A 463 -10.00 -2.80 -21.01
N ILE A 464 -11.01 -2.09 -20.51
CA ILE A 464 -10.83 -0.92 -19.65
C ILE A 464 -11.21 -1.32 -18.22
N ILE A 465 -10.25 -1.31 -17.32
CA ILE A 465 -10.46 -1.61 -15.90
C ILE A 465 -10.52 -0.29 -15.13
N MET A 466 -11.63 -0.03 -14.44
CA MET A 466 -11.83 1.20 -13.69
C MET A 466 -12.34 0.92 -12.27
N PRO A 467 -11.95 1.74 -11.29
CA PRO A 467 -12.56 1.69 -9.98
C PRO A 467 -14.01 2.18 -10.05
N VAL A 468 -14.88 1.61 -9.24
CA VAL A 468 -16.24 2.06 -9.06
C VAL A 468 -16.44 2.47 -7.61
N ASN A 469 -16.52 3.78 -7.40
CA ASN A 469 -16.81 4.36 -6.10
C ASN A 469 -18.30 4.67 -6.02
N LYS A 470 -19.01 4.03 -5.10
CA LYS A 470 -20.36 4.46 -4.75
C LYS A 470 -20.28 5.54 -3.68
N GLY A 471 -20.82 6.67 -3.95
CA GLY A 471 -20.71 7.98 -3.29
C GLY A 471 -21.03 8.11 -1.80
N SER A 472 -20.77 7.11 -0.97
CA SER A 472 -20.73 7.25 0.49
C SER A 472 -19.64 6.37 1.09
N ALA A 473 -19.10 6.80 2.22
CA ALA A 473 -18.03 6.13 2.97
C ALA A 473 -18.36 4.70 3.48
N THR A 474 -19.53 4.18 3.14
CA THR A 474 -20.00 2.83 3.46
C THR A 474 -20.14 1.94 2.23
N ASP A 475 -19.95 2.48 1.02
CA ASP A 475 -20.09 1.73 -0.22
C ASP A 475 -18.71 1.24 -0.70
N GLN A 476 -18.62 -0.05 -0.87
CA GLN A 476 -17.43 -0.77 -1.28
C GLN A 476 -16.94 -0.27 -2.64
N ALA A 477 -15.66 0.12 -2.72
CA ALA A 477 -15.00 0.29 -3.98
C ALA A 477 -14.79 -1.10 -4.60
N TYR A 478 -15.08 -1.24 -5.89
CA TYR A 478 -14.78 -2.44 -6.65
C TYR A 478 -14.22 -2.06 -8.01
N LEU A 479 -13.55 -2.98 -8.68
CA LEU A 479 -13.15 -2.80 -10.06
C LEU A 479 -14.28 -3.21 -11.00
N ARG A 480 -14.36 -2.56 -12.15
CA ARG A 480 -15.21 -2.95 -13.25
C ARG A 480 -14.38 -3.08 -14.50
N ILE A 481 -14.48 -4.23 -15.16
CA ILE A 481 -13.91 -4.48 -16.46
C ILE A 481 -14.97 -4.16 -17.50
N TYR A 482 -14.64 -3.27 -18.42
CA TYR A 482 -15.46 -2.94 -19.58
C TYR A 482 -14.83 -3.58 -20.80
N THR A 483 -15.61 -4.29 -21.57
CA THR A 483 -15.21 -4.90 -22.85
C THR A 483 -16.11 -4.42 -23.97
N SER A 484 -15.58 -4.38 -25.16
CA SER A 484 -16.34 -4.09 -26.36
C SER A 484 -17.08 -5.31 -26.88
N THR A 485 -18.38 -5.12 -27.20
CA THR A 485 -19.18 -6.14 -27.91
C THR A 485 -19.47 -5.76 -29.36
N MET A 486 -18.79 -4.74 -29.85
CA MET A 486 -18.93 -4.31 -31.25
C MET A 486 -18.34 -5.38 -32.16
N PRO A 487 -19.01 -5.75 -33.26
CA PRO A 487 -18.45 -6.69 -34.21
C PRO A 487 -17.23 -6.07 -34.90
N THR A 488 -16.23 -6.90 -35.16
CA THR A 488 -15.07 -6.53 -35.97
C THR A 488 -14.90 -7.51 -37.15
N ASP A 489 -14.41 -7.01 -38.26
CA ASP A 489 -14.05 -7.81 -39.43
C ASP A 489 -12.61 -8.34 -39.34
N TYR A 490 -11.84 -7.85 -38.36
CA TYR A 490 -10.43 -8.20 -38.15
C TYR A 490 -10.27 -9.30 -37.14
N ARG A 491 -9.33 -10.23 -37.40
CA ARG A 491 -8.85 -11.22 -36.45
C ARG A 491 -7.35 -11.08 -36.30
N ILE A 492 -6.92 -10.50 -35.25
CA ILE A 492 -5.52 -10.22 -34.92
C ILE A 492 -5.15 -11.07 -33.73
N THR A 493 -3.91 -11.53 -33.67
CA THR A 493 -3.36 -12.15 -32.45
C THR A 493 -3.46 -11.18 -31.29
N THR A 494 -3.70 -11.71 -30.08
CA THR A 494 -3.73 -10.88 -28.89
C THR A 494 -2.52 -9.93 -28.82
N LEU A 495 -2.77 -8.69 -28.47
CA LEU A 495 -1.70 -7.70 -28.31
C LEU A 495 -0.69 -8.09 -27.22
N MET A 496 -1.12 -8.88 -26.23
CA MET A 496 -0.23 -9.46 -25.20
C MET A 496 0.82 -10.43 -25.77
N HIS A 497 0.68 -10.86 -27.02
CA HIS A 497 1.73 -11.62 -27.71
C HIS A 497 2.92 -10.75 -28.12
N ASP A 498 2.69 -9.46 -28.39
CA ASP A 498 3.77 -8.50 -28.63
C ASP A 498 4.54 -8.19 -27.34
N CYS A 499 5.87 -8.36 -27.37
CA CYS A 499 6.71 -8.17 -26.21
C CYS A 499 6.62 -6.74 -25.66
N GLN A 500 6.78 -5.74 -26.53
CA GLN A 500 6.72 -4.33 -26.11
C GLN A 500 5.35 -3.97 -25.51
N TYR A 501 4.25 -4.44 -26.08
CA TYR A 501 2.92 -4.24 -25.54
C TYR A 501 2.78 -4.87 -24.15
N ARG A 502 3.16 -6.15 -24.01
CA ARG A 502 3.09 -6.88 -22.74
C ARG A 502 3.95 -6.23 -21.66
N LEU A 503 5.16 -5.79 -22.01
CA LEU A 503 6.02 -5.04 -21.10
C LEU A 503 5.36 -3.73 -20.67
N SER A 504 4.71 -3.00 -21.60
CA SER A 504 4.02 -1.75 -21.28
C SER A 504 2.81 -1.96 -20.37
N VAL A 505 2.12 -3.09 -20.43
CA VAL A 505 1.08 -3.48 -19.46
C VAL A 505 1.68 -3.63 -18.06
N ALA A 506 2.84 -4.27 -17.93
CA ALA A 506 3.49 -4.49 -16.65
C ALA A 506 3.88 -3.18 -15.94
N TRP A 507 4.29 -2.15 -16.67
CA TRP A 507 4.68 -0.85 -16.10
C TRP A 507 3.64 0.26 -16.28
N GLN A 508 2.43 0.00 -16.80
CA GLN A 508 1.40 1.03 -17.00
C GLN A 508 1.05 1.78 -15.70
N ASN A 509 1.10 1.13 -14.56
CA ASN A 509 0.86 1.74 -13.24
C ASN A 509 1.97 2.67 -12.75
N VAL A 510 3.07 2.78 -13.47
CA VAL A 510 4.28 3.48 -13.02
C VAL A 510 4.24 4.95 -13.41
N GLY A 511 4.40 5.82 -12.43
CA GLY A 511 4.38 7.28 -12.63
C GLY A 511 2.98 7.79 -13.01
N TYR A 512 2.86 8.37 -14.20
CA TYR A 512 1.55 8.69 -14.77
C TYR A 512 1.19 7.63 -15.81
N ASN A 513 0.11 6.90 -15.57
CA ASN A 513 -0.38 5.89 -16.51
C ASN A 513 -0.46 6.45 -17.93
N GLN A 514 0.06 5.68 -18.87
CA GLN A 514 0.03 5.97 -20.30
C GLN A 514 -0.61 4.81 -21.06
N PRO A 515 -1.20 5.03 -22.24
CA PRO A 515 -1.64 3.92 -23.09
C PRO A 515 -0.47 3.00 -23.40
N THR A 516 -0.77 1.72 -23.50
CA THR A 516 0.13 0.68 -24.04
C THR A 516 0.36 0.89 -25.54
N HIS A 517 1.51 0.50 -26.04
CA HIS A 517 1.79 0.55 -27.47
C HIS A 517 2.44 -0.76 -27.95
N ALA A 518 1.98 -1.28 -29.09
CA ALA A 518 2.62 -2.36 -29.77
C ALA A 518 3.95 -1.91 -30.40
N SER A 519 4.85 -2.87 -30.64
CA SER A 519 6.13 -2.62 -31.34
C SER A 519 5.96 -2.37 -32.83
N TYR A 520 4.75 -2.49 -33.35
CA TYR A 520 4.43 -2.44 -34.77
C TYR A 520 3.11 -1.72 -35.02
N TYR A 521 2.94 -1.23 -36.25
CA TYR A 521 1.68 -0.67 -36.69
C TYR A 521 0.64 -1.79 -36.91
N ILE A 522 -0.47 -1.78 -36.16
CA ILE A 522 -1.47 -2.86 -36.17
C ILE A 522 -2.11 -3.08 -37.55
N GLY A 523 -2.22 -2.01 -38.34
CA GLY A 523 -2.71 -2.09 -39.72
C GLY A 523 -1.86 -2.96 -40.63
N SER A 524 -0.54 -3.07 -40.37
CA SER A 524 0.35 -3.90 -41.18
C SER A 524 0.02 -5.39 -41.09
N VAL A 525 -0.42 -5.82 -39.92
CA VAL A 525 -0.80 -7.21 -39.63
C VAL A 525 -2.18 -7.53 -40.22
N ALA A 526 -3.13 -6.62 -40.08
CA ALA A 526 -4.50 -6.80 -40.54
C ALA A 526 -4.62 -6.82 -42.05
N LEU A 527 -3.69 -6.19 -42.77
CA LEU A 527 -3.68 -6.06 -44.23
C LEU A 527 -2.71 -7.02 -44.92
N ALA A 528 -1.98 -7.85 -44.15
CA ALA A 528 -1.05 -8.80 -44.73
C ALA A 528 -1.76 -9.83 -45.65
N THR A 529 -1.10 -10.19 -46.75
CA THR A 529 -1.61 -11.15 -47.73
C THR A 529 -0.73 -12.37 -47.78
N ASP A 530 -1.32 -13.56 -48.08
CA ASP A 530 -0.58 -14.77 -48.36
C ASP A 530 0.13 -14.68 -49.76
N GLU A 531 0.95 -15.69 -50.09
CA GLU A 531 1.62 -15.79 -51.38
C GLU A 531 0.66 -15.81 -52.60
N SER A 532 -0.63 -16.05 -52.36
CA SER A 532 -1.70 -16.06 -53.36
C SER A 532 -2.45 -14.70 -53.40
N GLY A 533 -2.11 -13.75 -52.56
CA GLY A 533 -2.75 -12.44 -52.48
C GLY A 533 -4.07 -12.42 -51.71
N ASN A 534 -4.41 -13.43 -50.94
CA ASN A 534 -5.57 -13.41 -50.04
C ASN A 534 -5.18 -12.73 -48.74
N THR A 535 -6.02 -11.87 -48.25
CA THR A 535 -5.82 -11.20 -46.95
C THR A 535 -5.75 -12.28 -45.86
N LEU A 536 -4.63 -12.31 -45.16
CA LEU A 536 -4.43 -13.19 -44.01
C LEU A 536 -5.04 -12.47 -42.80
N ASN A 537 -6.28 -12.83 -42.51
CA ASN A 537 -6.96 -12.27 -41.33
C ASN A 537 -6.39 -12.79 -39.99
N TYR A 538 -5.23 -13.42 -40.02
CA TYR A 538 -4.61 -14.03 -38.84
C TYR A 538 -3.08 -14.12 -39.03
N LEU A 539 -2.37 -13.08 -38.72
CA LEU A 539 -0.91 -13.09 -38.58
C LEU A 539 -0.50 -12.71 -37.18
N ALA A 540 0.25 -13.61 -36.57
CA ALA A 540 1.15 -13.15 -35.54
C ALA A 540 2.14 -12.17 -36.18
N PRO A 541 2.33 -10.96 -35.68
CA PRO A 541 3.39 -10.10 -36.16
C PRO A 541 4.71 -10.86 -36.09
N ALA A 542 5.59 -10.61 -37.03
CA ALA A 542 6.97 -11.05 -36.93
C ALA A 542 7.63 -10.19 -35.84
N VAL A 543 7.34 -10.52 -34.58
CA VAL A 543 7.97 -9.84 -33.45
C VAL A 543 9.47 -10.17 -33.57
N PRO A 544 10.36 -9.20 -33.50
CA PRO A 544 11.81 -9.42 -33.52
C PRO A 544 12.25 -10.57 -32.60
N TYR A 545 11.61 -10.69 -31.45
CA TYR A 545 11.86 -11.74 -30.44
C TYR A 545 11.41 -13.17 -30.83
N THR A 546 10.59 -13.36 -31.84
CA THR A 546 10.30 -14.70 -32.37
C THR A 546 11.49 -15.32 -33.11
N LYS A 547 12.53 -14.54 -33.40
CA LYS A 547 13.81 -15.04 -33.91
C LYS A 547 14.75 -15.53 -32.82
N VAL A 548 14.48 -15.28 -31.58
CA VAL A 548 15.12 -16.04 -30.51
C VAL A 548 14.61 -17.47 -30.67
N THR A 549 15.30 -18.27 -31.45
CA THR A 549 15.22 -19.68 -31.30
C THR A 549 15.53 -19.95 -29.84
N TYR A 550 14.51 -20.24 -29.06
CA TYR A 550 14.67 -20.92 -27.80
C TYR A 550 15.40 -22.21 -28.13
N SER A 551 16.72 -22.16 -28.21
CA SER A 551 17.48 -23.29 -27.76
C SER A 551 17.21 -23.29 -26.28
N ALA A 552 16.17 -24.03 -25.87
CA ALA A 552 15.97 -24.32 -24.45
C ALA A 552 17.36 -24.64 -23.93
N PRO A 553 17.87 -23.90 -22.91
CA PRO A 553 19.18 -24.21 -22.37
C PRO A 553 19.14 -25.70 -22.10
N GLU A 554 20.24 -26.41 -22.45
CA GLU A 554 20.29 -27.86 -22.32
C GLU A 554 19.82 -28.17 -20.89
N GLN A 555 18.60 -28.70 -20.77
CA GLN A 555 17.97 -28.88 -19.48
C GLN A 555 18.80 -29.90 -18.71
N VAL A 556 19.57 -29.44 -17.78
CA VAL A 556 20.28 -30.28 -16.84
C VAL A 556 19.29 -30.68 -15.76
N ALA A 557 18.78 -31.90 -15.88
CA ALA A 557 17.81 -32.44 -14.95
C ALA A 557 18.40 -32.58 -13.53
N VAL A 558 17.58 -32.42 -12.53
CA VAL A 558 17.91 -32.77 -11.15
C VAL A 558 18.11 -34.29 -11.08
N THR A 559 19.24 -34.72 -10.49
CA THR A 559 19.55 -36.14 -10.28
C THR A 559 19.55 -36.52 -8.79
N GLY A 560 19.38 -35.57 -7.90
CA GLY A 560 19.29 -35.81 -6.46
C GLY A 560 19.12 -34.54 -5.66
N MET A 561 18.66 -34.68 -4.42
CA MET A 561 18.57 -33.63 -3.43
C MET A 561 18.87 -34.17 -2.04
N THR A 562 19.52 -33.36 -1.20
CA THR A 562 19.73 -33.67 0.22
C THR A 562 19.53 -32.41 1.05
N LEU A 563 18.95 -32.58 2.24
CA LEU A 563 18.88 -31.50 3.23
C LEU A 563 20.17 -31.48 4.07
N GLU A 564 20.71 -30.29 4.32
CA GLU A 564 21.89 -30.10 5.18
C GLU A 564 21.63 -30.55 6.62
N LYS A 565 20.40 -30.32 7.10
CA LYS A 565 19.99 -30.69 8.46
C LYS A 565 18.94 -31.80 8.40
N LYS A 566 19.16 -32.88 9.13
CA LYS A 566 18.23 -34.02 9.25
C LYS A 566 17.34 -33.91 10.48
N SER A 567 17.71 -33.06 11.42
CA SER A 567 16.93 -32.72 12.58
C SER A 567 17.24 -31.31 13.03
N ILE A 568 16.23 -30.61 13.52
CA ILE A 568 16.36 -29.29 14.13
C ILE A 568 15.49 -29.18 15.37
N GLU A 569 15.89 -28.31 16.29
CA GLU A 569 15.11 -27.91 17.44
C GLU A 569 14.74 -26.45 17.29
N VAL A 570 13.44 -26.13 17.38
CA VAL A 570 12.90 -24.77 17.20
C VAL A 570 12.06 -24.41 18.40
N GLU A 571 12.27 -23.26 19.00
CA GLU A 571 11.41 -22.76 20.05
C GLU A 571 10.04 -22.35 19.46
N LYS A 572 8.98 -22.50 20.22
CA LYS A 572 7.64 -22.04 19.79
C LYS A 572 7.67 -20.55 19.37
N GLY A 573 7.17 -20.26 18.18
CA GLY A 573 7.11 -18.92 17.61
C GLY A 573 8.40 -18.44 16.94
N LYS A 574 9.48 -19.23 17.02
CA LYS A 574 10.76 -18.93 16.32
C LYS A 574 10.84 -19.69 15.00
N THR A 575 11.79 -19.31 14.20
CA THR A 575 12.06 -19.91 12.89
C THR A 575 13.50 -20.45 12.82
N GLU A 576 13.68 -21.51 12.02
CA GLU A 576 14.97 -22.10 11.72
C GLU A 576 15.01 -22.52 10.26
N ALA A 577 16.08 -22.20 9.52
CA ALA A 577 16.21 -22.53 8.11
C ALA A 577 16.80 -23.93 7.89
N ILE A 578 16.28 -24.61 6.88
CA ILE A 578 16.77 -25.89 6.37
C ILE A 578 17.15 -25.68 4.91
N ASN A 579 18.43 -25.76 4.59
CA ASN A 579 18.91 -25.64 3.22
C ASN A 579 18.85 -26.99 2.50
N ALA A 580 18.45 -26.95 1.24
CA ALA A 580 18.48 -28.12 0.35
C ALA A 580 19.64 -28.00 -0.64
N ILE A 581 20.39 -29.08 -0.80
CA ILE A 581 21.47 -29.19 -1.78
C ILE A 581 20.96 -30.01 -2.93
N ILE A 582 20.85 -29.40 -4.11
CA ILE A 582 20.41 -30.05 -5.35
C ILE A 582 21.60 -30.52 -6.15
N THR A 583 21.50 -31.69 -6.73
CA THR A 583 22.54 -32.30 -7.57
C THR A 583 22.00 -32.59 -8.96
N PRO A 584 22.70 -32.23 -10.04
CA PRO A 584 23.96 -31.45 -10.04
C PRO A 584 23.70 -29.96 -9.71
N GLU A 585 24.73 -29.24 -9.26
CA GLU A 585 24.64 -27.82 -8.89
C GLU A 585 24.18 -26.92 -10.06
N ASN A 586 24.46 -27.30 -11.30
CA ASN A 586 24.01 -26.62 -12.51
C ASN A 586 22.67 -27.14 -13.04
N ALA A 587 21.86 -27.83 -12.21
CA ALA A 587 20.53 -28.23 -12.60
C ALA A 587 19.69 -26.98 -12.97
N THR A 588 18.92 -27.07 -14.05
CA THR A 588 18.22 -25.91 -14.63
C THR A 588 16.92 -25.58 -13.87
N ARG A 589 16.27 -26.60 -13.24
CA ARG A 589 15.03 -26.45 -12.50
C ARG A 589 15.21 -26.89 -11.06
N LYS A 590 15.58 -25.96 -10.19
CA LYS A 590 15.87 -26.22 -8.78
C LYS A 590 14.68 -26.05 -7.84
N GLY A 591 13.48 -25.79 -8.35
CA GLY A 591 12.29 -25.57 -7.54
C GLY A 591 12.02 -26.70 -6.57
N ILE A 592 11.72 -26.38 -5.30
CA ILE A 592 11.45 -27.34 -4.22
C ILE A 592 10.07 -27.05 -3.65
N THR A 593 9.28 -28.11 -3.47
CA THR A 593 8.04 -28.05 -2.70
C THR A 593 8.33 -28.53 -1.29
N TRP A 594 7.90 -27.76 -0.31
CA TRP A 594 8.08 -28.04 1.11
C TRP A 594 6.75 -28.40 1.76
N THR A 595 6.72 -29.44 2.56
CA THR A 595 5.52 -29.85 3.29
C THR A 595 5.86 -30.23 4.73
N SER A 596 4.91 -30.02 5.63
CA SER A 596 4.99 -30.47 7.02
C SER A 596 3.99 -31.62 7.26
N SER A 597 4.42 -32.64 8.00
CA SER A 597 3.53 -33.73 8.42
C SER A 597 2.48 -33.31 9.43
N ASP A 598 2.70 -32.20 10.16
CA ASP A 598 1.75 -31.62 11.12
C ASP A 598 1.97 -30.11 11.22
N THR A 599 1.13 -29.35 10.51
CA THR A 599 1.15 -27.89 10.51
C THR A 599 0.72 -27.24 11.82
N ASN A 600 0.10 -27.99 12.74
CA ASN A 600 -0.17 -27.49 14.09
C ASN A 600 1.06 -27.55 15.00
N VAL A 601 2.07 -28.33 14.64
CA VAL A 601 3.35 -28.40 15.35
C VAL A 601 4.38 -27.49 14.70
N ALA A 602 4.60 -27.62 13.40
CA ALA A 602 5.54 -26.79 12.66
C ALA A 602 5.04 -26.54 11.22
N THR A 603 5.19 -25.34 10.75
CA THR A 603 4.97 -24.97 9.33
C THR A 603 6.31 -24.77 8.64
N VAL A 604 6.34 -24.87 7.31
CA VAL A 604 7.52 -24.60 6.50
C VAL A 604 7.14 -23.78 5.26
N THR A 605 7.95 -22.80 4.95
CA THR A 605 7.85 -21.99 3.73
C THR A 605 9.26 -21.78 3.19
N ASN A 606 9.51 -22.19 1.94
CA ASN A 606 10.82 -22.07 1.28
C ASN A 606 12.02 -22.52 2.15
N GLY A 607 11.83 -23.62 2.87
CA GLY A 607 12.87 -24.17 3.75
C GLY A 607 12.98 -23.52 5.13
N VAL A 608 12.21 -22.44 5.39
CA VAL A 608 12.15 -21.81 6.72
C VAL A 608 11.05 -22.47 7.53
N VAL A 609 11.45 -23.14 8.60
CA VAL A 609 10.54 -23.84 9.52
C VAL A 609 10.17 -22.91 10.66
N LYS A 610 8.88 -22.81 10.97
CA LYS A 610 8.35 -22.06 12.12
C LYS A 610 7.72 -23.00 13.12
N GLY A 611 8.13 -22.92 14.37
CA GLY A 611 7.53 -23.67 15.49
C GLY A 611 6.18 -23.07 15.89
N ILE A 612 5.11 -23.86 15.82
CA ILE A 612 3.73 -23.43 16.14
C ILE A 612 3.32 -23.90 17.54
N SER A 613 3.49 -25.18 17.84
CA SER A 613 3.23 -25.74 19.17
C SER A 613 4.21 -26.85 19.49
N ALA A 614 4.46 -27.08 20.76
CA ALA A 614 5.37 -28.14 21.22
C ALA A 614 4.98 -29.51 20.68
N GLY A 615 5.96 -30.24 20.17
CA GLY A 615 5.76 -31.53 19.53
C GLY A 615 6.85 -31.83 18.51
N THR A 616 6.62 -32.86 17.71
CA THR A 616 7.51 -33.24 16.61
C THR A 616 6.73 -33.25 15.29
N ALA A 617 7.36 -32.75 14.24
CA ALA A 617 6.84 -32.80 12.86
C ALA A 617 7.98 -33.18 11.93
N THR A 618 7.65 -33.80 10.80
CA THR A 618 8.62 -34.07 9.74
C THR A 618 8.41 -33.09 8.61
N ILE A 619 9.40 -32.31 8.29
CA ILE A 619 9.43 -31.47 7.10
C ILE A 619 9.96 -32.30 5.95
N THR A 620 9.26 -32.30 4.84
CA THR A 620 9.66 -32.97 3.60
C THR A 620 9.88 -31.94 2.52
N ALA A 621 11.06 -31.98 1.91
CA ALA A 621 11.37 -31.26 0.68
C ALA A 621 11.24 -32.20 -0.52
N THR A 622 10.65 -31.71 -1.60
CA THR A 622 10.50 -32.48 -2.85
C THR A 622 10.87 -31.58 -4.03
N THR A 623 11.83 -32.01 -4.86
CA THR A 623 12.16 -31.24 -6.06
C THR A 623 11.03 -31.30 -7.07
N LYS A 624 10.72 -30.17 -7.72
CA LYS A 624 9.73 -30.12 -8.81
C LYS A 624 10.21 -30.90 -10.05
N ASP A 625 11.51 -30.94 -10.28
CA ASP A 625 12.15 -31.77 -11.31
C ASP A 625 12.66 -33.09 -10.71
N GLY A 626 12.22 -34.20 -11.25
CA GLY A 626 12.63 -35.54 -10.85
C GLY A 626 12.00 -36.07 -9.54
N ASN A 627 11.23 -35.27 -8.79
CA ASN A 627 10.54 -35.63 -7.53
C ASN A 627 11.46 -36.29 -6.49
N PHE A 628 12.70 -35.85 -6.38
CA PHE A 628 13.60 -36.31 -5.34
C PHE A 628 13.15 -35.74 -3.99
N THR A 629 13.11 -36.58 -2.95
CA THR A 629 12.63 -36.19 -1.63
C THR A 629 13.69 -36.39 -0.56
N ASP A 630 13.71 -35.49 0.41
CA ASP A 630 14.47 -35.66 1.64
C ASP A 630 13.70 -35.05 2.82
N THR A 631 14.04 -35.45 4.05
CA THR A 631 13.28 -35.10 5.23
C THR A 631 14.15 -34.57 6.37
N CYS A 632 13.57 -33.67 7.17
CA CYS A 632 14.13 -33.16 8.41
C CYS A 632 13.12 -33.34 9.54
N GLU A 633 13.55 -33.93 10.66
CA GLU A 633 12.74 -34.02 11.87
C GLU A 633 12.82 -32.70 12.65
N VAL A 634 11.67 -32.12 12.96
CA VAL A 634 11.58 -30.85 13.70
C VAL A 634 10.99 -31.13 15.08
N THR A 635 11.72 -30.76 16.10
CA THR A 635 11.24 -30.76 17.50
C THR A 635 10.96 -29.32 17.91
N VAL A 636 9.68 -29.01 18.14
CA VAL A 636 9.30 -27.69 18.66
C VAL A 636 9.32 -27.74 20.19
N MET A 637 10.18 -26.92 20.78
CA MET A 637 10.35 -26.86 22.23
C MET A 637 9.40 -25.86 22.85
N GLN A 638 9.06 -26.10 24.12
CA GLN A 638 8.30 -25.13 24.90
C GLN A 638 9.22 -24.03 25.43
N ASN A 639 8.77 -22.80 25.34
CA ASN A 639 9.41 -21.71 26.07
C ASN A 639 8.99 -21.79 27.54
N ALA A 640 9.90 -22.25 28.38
CA ALA A 640 9.64 -22.43 29.81
C ALA A 640 9.41 -21.08 30.52
N VAL A 641 8.56 -21.11 31.53
CA VAL A 641 8.42 -19.95 32.42
C VAL A 641 9.69 -19.77 33.23
N THR A 642 10.19 -18.53 33.31
CA THR A 642 11.38 -18.13 34.10
C THR A 642 11.03 -17.23 35.28
N GLY A 643 9.76 -16.79 35.38
CA GLY A 643 9.32 -15.97 36.50
C GLY A 643 7.89 -15.47 36.37
N ILE A 644 7.43 -14.84 37.44
CA ILE A 644 6.10 -14.23 37.53
C ILE A 644 6.20 -12.89 38.28
N ARG A 645 5.43 -11.92 37.85
CA ARG A 645 5.20 -10.67 38.57
C ARG A 645 3.70 -10.43 38.71
N ILE A 646 3.31 -9.69 39.73
CA ILE A 646 1.93 -9.23 39.92
C ILE A 646 1.86 -7.71 39.94
N SER A 647 0.70 -7.18 39.55
CA SER A 647 0.48 -5.73 39.39
C SER A 647 0.61 -4.97 40.72
N GLU A 648 0.28 -5.59 41.85
CA GLU A 648 0.34 -4.97 43.15
C GLU A 648 0.83 -5.94 44.21
N LYS A 649 1.75 -5.48 45.09
CA LYS A 649 2.33 -6.27 46.17
C LYS A 649 1.65 -6.03 47.53
N LEU A 650 0.86 -4.99 47.62
CA LEU A 650 0.11 -4.61 48.78
C LEU A 650 -1.22 -4.00 48.39
N ILE A 651 -2.29 -4.45 48.97
CA ILE A 651 -3.65 -3.97 48.72
C ILE A 651 -4.31 -3.68 50.06
N ASP A 652 -4.88 -2.49 50.17
CA ASP A 652 -5.86 -2.13 51.23
C ASP A 652 -7.26 -2.28 50.64
N LEU A 653 -8.10 -3.04 51.24
CA LEU A 653 -9.42 -3.42 50.75
C LEU A 653 -10.46 -3.29 51.84
N GLY A 654 -11.64 -2.79 51.57
CA GLY A 654 -12.76 -2.79 52.46
C GLY A 654 -13.42 -4.20 52.51
N MET A 655 -14.13 -4.46 53.60
CA MET A 655 -14.97 -5.64 53.69
C MET A 655 -16.10 -5.58 52.63
N GLY A 656 -16.29 -6.64 51.86
CA GLY A 656 -17.23 -6.69 50.72
C GLY A 656 -16.69 -6.17 49.41
N TYR A 657 -15.62 -5.37 49.40
CA TYR A 657 -15.03 -4.79 48.18
C TYR A 657 -14.18 -5.82 47.44
N LYS A 658 -14.08 -5.58 46.14
CA LYS A 658 -13.32 -6.44 45.24
C LYS A 658 -12.26 -5.61 44.54
N LYS A 659 -11.09 -6.19 44.32
CA LYS A 659 -10.01 -5.64 43.47
C LYS A 659 -9.36 -6.76 42.68
N GLN A 660 -9.24 -6.54 41.39
CA GLN A 660 -8.52 -7.46 40.52
C GLN A 660 -7.05 -7.09 40.47
N ILE A 661 -6.17 -8.08 40.62
CA ILE A 661 -4.76 -7.99 40.30
C ILE A 661 -4.43 -8.92 39.16
N THR A 662 -3.43 -8.53 38.36
CA THR A 662 -2.99 -9.31 37.21
C THR A 662 -1.61 -9.90 37.46
N ALA A 663 -1.37 -11.06 36.88
CA ALA A 663 -0.07 -11.70 36.85
C ALA A 663 0.55 -11.50 35.44
N THR A 664 1.83 -11.18 35.41
CA THR A 664 2.64 -11.13 34.19
C THR A 664 3.68 -12.22 34.27
N ILE A 665 3.66 -13.13 33.33
CA ILE A 665 4.56 -14.28 33.22
C ILE A 665 5.79 -13.86 32.40
N MET A 666 6.93 -14.38 32.74
CA MET A 666 8.19 -14.12 32.04
C MET A 666 8.81 -15.44 31.56
N PRO A 667 9.38 -15.46 30.36
CA PRO A 667 9.37 -14.40 29.35
C PRO A 667 7.96 -14.21 28.76
N ASP A 668 7.75 -13.11 28.00
CA ASP A 668 6.42 -12.80 27.45
C ASP A 668 5.94 -13.85 26.46
N ASP A 669 6.85 -14.58 25.82
CA ASP A 669 6.58 -15.68 24.88
C ASP A 669 6.56 -17.07 25.56
N ALA A 670 6.49 -17.15 26.89
CA ALA A 670 6.35 -18.41 27.61
C ALA A 670 5.13 -19.20 27.09
N THR A 671 5.32 -20.51 26.88
CA THR A 671 4.32 -21.38 26.24
C THR A 671 3.10 -21.61 27.12
N ASP A 672 3.31 -21.83 28.41
CA ASP A 672 2.24 -21.99 29.41
C ASP A 672 2.21 -20.76 30.32
N LYS A 673 1.16 -19.97 30.20
CA LYS A 673 0.94 -18.77 31.02
C LYS A 673 -0.13 -18.99 32.09
N SER A 674 -0.46 -20.23 32.38
CA SER A 674 -1.46 -20.58 33.39
C SER A 674 -0.96 -20.21 34.78
N VAL A 675 -1.85 -19.60 35.58
CA VAL A 675 -1.59 -19.14 36.94
C VAL A 675 -2.68 -19.61 37.85
N GLU A 676 -2.30 -20.25 38.95
CA GLU A 676 -3.17 -20.58 40.06
C GLU A 676 -3.08 -19.50 41.14
N TRP A 677 -4.24 -19.06 41.63
CA TRP A 677 -4.35 -18.06 42.69
C TRP A 677 -4.81 -18.67 43.98
N THR A 678 -4.10 -18.43 45.07
CA THR A 678 -4.44 -18.94 46.40
C THR A 678 -4.39 -17.84 47.44
N SER A 679 -5.19 -17.95 48.49
CA SER A 679 -5.15 -17.08 49.67
C SER A 679 -4.76 -17.90 50.91
N GLU A 680 -3.80 -17.42 51.71
CA GLU A 680 -3.39 -18.06 52.97
C GLU A 680 -4.54 -18.08 53.99
N ASN A 681 -5.46 -17.10 53.94
CA ASN A 681 -6.69 -17.10 54.74
C ASN A 681 -7.85 -16.55 53.90
N PRO A 682 -8.61 -17.44 53.24
CA PRO A 682 -9.74 -17.03 52.40
C PRO A 682 -10.95 -16.48 53.19
N GLU A 683 -10.98 -16.60 54.53
CA GLU A 683 -11.98 -15.97 55.39
C GLU A 683 -11.68 -14.48 55.64
N ILE A 684 -10.42 -14.03 55.46
CA ILE A 684 -10.07 -12.60 55.52
C ILE A 684 -10.22 -12.01 54.12
N ALA A 685 -9.59 -12.63 53.10
CA ALA A 685 -9.77 -12.23 51.71
C ALA A 685 -9.70 -13.48 50.81
N ALA A 686 -10.71 -13.70 50.04
CA ALA A 686 -10.75 -14.75 49.00
C ALA A 686 -10.24 -14.20 47.67
N VAL A 687 -9.62 -15.08 46.88
CA VAL A 687 -9.20 -14.77 45.51
C VAL A 687 -9.84 -15.75 44.55
N SER A 688 -10.25 -15.30 43.37
CA SER A 688 -10.78 -16.13 42.28
C SER A 688 -9.67 -16.43 41.26
N ASP A 689 -9.96 -17.40 40.36
CA ASP A 689 -9.01 -17.86 39.33
C ASP A 689 -8.51 -16.75 38.39
N ASN A 690 -9.25 -15.65 38.23
CA ASN A 690 -8.86 -14.51 37.43
C ASN A 690 -8.13 -13.41 38.23
N GLY A 691 -7.72 -13.68 39.47
CA GLY A 691 -6.99 -12.75 40.33
C GLY A 691 -7.87 -11.67 40.99
N THR A 692 -9.21 -11.83 41.02
CA THR A 692 -10.09 -10.92 41.76
C THR A 692 -10.10 -11.26 43.25
N ILE A 693 -9.61 -10.35 44.06
CA ILE A 693 -9.56 -10.45 45.53
C ILE A 693 -10.83 -9.83 46.10
N THR A 694 -11.49 -10.51 47.01
CA THR A 694 -12.66 -10.04 47.72
C THR A 694 -12.38 -10.02 49.24
N GLY A 695 -12.48 -8.85 49.88
CA GLY A 695 -12.37 -8.69 51.32
C GLY A 695 -13.58 -9.27 52.04
N LYS A 696 -13.39 -10.21 52.98
CA LYS A 696 -14.48 -10.86 53.69
C LYS A 696 -14.54 -10.53 55.16
N SER A 697 -13.41 -10.36 55.85
CA SER A 697 -13.34 -9.93 57.24
C SER A 697 -12.10 -9.09 57.48
N TYR A 698 -12.15 -8.25 58.48
CA TYR A 698 -11.01 -7.40 58.83
C TYR A 698 -9.79 -8.24 59.24
N GLY A 699 -8.64 -7.89 58.72
CA GLY A 699 -7.41 -8.63 59.01
C GLY A 699 -6.38 -8.48 57.89
N ARG A 700 -5.36 -9.34 57.96
CA ARG A 700 -4.27 -9.38 56.98
C ARG A 700 -4.10 -10.82 56.52
N THR A 701 -4.01 -10.98 55.19
CA THR A 701 -3.69 -12.26 54.58
C THR A 701 -2.72 -12.07 53.43
N VAL A 702 -2.25 -13.12 52.82
CA VAL A 702 -1.42 -13.11 51.62
C VAL A 702 -2.11 -13.85 50.50
N VAL A 703 -2.22 -13.24 49.37
CA VAL A 703 -2.64 -13.87 48.11
C VAL A 703 -1.39 -14.19 47.32
N THR A 704 -1.31 -15.44 46.83
CA THR A 704 -0.19 -15.95 46.04
C THR A 704 -0.64 -16.32 44.65
N ALA A 705 0.04 -15.88 43.64
CA ALA A 705 -0.06 -16.35 42.28
C ALA A 705 1.07 -17.36 42.04
N THR A 706 0.78 -18.53 41.50
CA THR A 706 1.74 -19.58 41.20
C THR A 706 1.60 -20.00 39.74
N THR A 707 2.69 -20.03 39.00
CA THR A 707 2.66 -20.51 37.61
C THR A 707 2.56 -22.04 37.58
N THR A 708 1.79 -22.57 36.62
CA THR A 708 1.68 -24.04 36.44
C THR A 708 3.00 -24.59 35.92
N ASP A 709 3.62 -23.91 34.96
CA ASP A 709 4.97 -24.24 34.51
C ASP A 709 6.00 -23.59 35.43
N GLY A 710 6.96 -24.38 35.92
CA GLY A 710 8.09 -23.92 36.72
C GLY A 710 7.77 -23.56 38.19
N GLY A 711 6.49 -23.46 38.59
CA GLY A 711 6.08 -23.22 39.96
C GLY A 711 6.55 -21.91 40.58
N TYR A 712 6.80 -20.89 39.75
CA TYR A 712 7.21 -19.57 40.23
C TYR A 712 6.08 -18.86 40.94
N THR A 713 6.39 -18.15 42.02
CA THR A 713 5.39 -17.50 42.85
C THR A 713 5.59 -16.00 42.95
N ALA A 714 4.46 -15.27 43.04
CA ALA A 714 4.42 -13.87 43.42
C ALA A 714 3.34 -13.63 44.47
N LYS A 715 3.64 -12.77 45.45
CA LYS A 715 2.77 -12.61 46.64
C LYS A 715 2.30 -11.15 46.75
N CYS A 716 1.01 -11.01 47.05
CA CYS A 716 0.35 -9.78 47.43
C CYS A 716 -0.14 -9.83 48.86
N VAL A 717 0.24 -8.87 49.66
CA VAL A 717 -0.29 -8.69 50.99
C VAL A 717 -1.63 -7.96 50.89
N VAL A 718 -2.68 -8.56 51.43
CA VAL A 718 -4.02 -7.95 51.45
C VAL A 718 -4.35 -7.59 52.90
N ARG A 719 -4.65 -6.33 53.12
CA ARG A 719 -5.15 -5.82 54.40
C ARG A 719 -6.60 -5.43 54.18
N VAL A 720 -7.48 -6.18 54.83
CA VAL A 720 -8.90 -5.80 54.84
C VAL A 720 -9.12 -4.90 56.08
N LYS A 721 -9.42 -3.66 55.86
CA LYS A 721 -9.56 -2.61 56.84
C LYS A 721 -10.73 -1.70 56.49
N PRO A 722 -11.21 -0.89 57.42
CA PRO A 722 -12.07 0.23 57.02
C PRO A 722 -11.36 1.10 55.97
N ILE A 723 -12.04 1.43 54.91
CA ILE A 723 -11.48 2.26 53.83
C ILE A 723 -12.22 3.60 53.75
N ASP A 724 -11.56 4.58 53.22
CA ASP A 724 -12.20 5.84 52.89
C ASP A 724 -13.20 5.60 51.78
N VAL A 725 -14.46 5.82 52.08
CA VAL A 725 -15.57 5.48 51.17
C VAL A 725 -15.46 6.26 49.86
N VAL A 726 -14.83 7.43 49.87
CA VAL A 726 -14.60 8.24 48.68
C VAL A 726 -13.65 7.57 47.69
N ASP A 727 -12.63 6.89 48.20
CA ASP A 727 -11.67 6.13 47.32
C ASP A 727 -12.24 4.81 46.82
N ALA A 728 -13.17 4.21 47.56
CA ALA A 728 -13.74 2.90 47.20
C ALA A 728 -14.71 2.96 46.00
N THR A 729 -15.29 4.11 45.73
CA THR A 729 -16.34 4.28 44.72
C THR A 729 -15.84 4.92 43.43
N GLY A 730 -14.58 4.92 43.14
CA GLY A 730 -13.83 5.60 42.05
C GLY A 730 -14.49 5.96 40.72
N ASN A 731 -15.77 5.59 40.52
CA ASN A 731 -16.52 5.89 39.30
C ASN A 731 -17.81 6.70 39.54
N ASN A 732 -18.13 7.10 40.76
CA ASN A 732 -19.35 7.87 41.01
C ASN A 732 -19.07 9.35 40.90
N GLU A 733 -19.70 10.00 39.94
CA GLU A 733 -19.66 11.44 39.77
C GLU A 733 -20.66 12.14 40.72
N PHE A 734 -20.38 13.39 41.08
CA PHE A 734 -21.37 14.23 41.75
C PHE A 734 -22.51 14.55 40.79
N VAL A 735 -23.72 14.40 41.25
CA VAL A 735 -24.95 14.64 40.47
C VAL A 735 -25.60 15.94 40.95
N SER A 736 -26.00 16.77 40.02
CA SER A 736 -26.73 18.00 40.34
C SER A 736 -28.17 17.69 40.69
N LYS A 737 -28.67 18.44 41.73
CA LYS A 737 -30.07 18.44 42.16
C LYS A 737 -30.55 19.85 42.34
N ASN A 738 -31.75 20.12 41.97
CA ASN A 738 -32.39 21.46 42.11
C ASN A 738 -31.64 22.59 41.39
N THR A 739 -31.16 22.33 40.17
CA THR A 739 -30.57 23.37 39.30
C THR A 739 -31.63 24.03 38.43
N ASP A 740 -31.57 25.34 38.32
CA ASP A 740 -32.42 26.14 37.41
C ASP A 740 -31.61 26.70 36.22
N ALA A 741 -32.24 27.50 35.38
CA ALA A 741 -31.61 28.06 34.17
C ALA A 741 -30.41 29.01 34.48
N ASN A 742 -30.27 29.47 35.73
CA ASN A 742 -29.20 30.38 36.17
C ASN A 742 -28.06 29.66 36.85
N THR A 743 -28.18 28.35 37.03
CA THR A 743 -27.19 27.51 37.74
C THR A 743 -26.56 26.52 36.79
N SER A 744 -25.25 26.50 36.74
CA SER A 744 -24.49 25.45 36.06
C SER A 744 -23.77 24.57 37.07
N PHE A 745 -23.64 23.30 36.72
CA PHE A 745 -23.01 22.28 37.54
C PHE A 745 -21.93 21.57 36.73
N THR A 746 -20.75 21.41 37.33
CA THR A 746 -19.69 20.57 36.81
C THR A 746 -19.20 19.67 37.94
N GLY A 747 -19.31 18.36 37.74
CA GLY A 747 -18.94 17.36 38.73
C GLY A 747 -17.98 16.32 38.19
N SER A 748 -17.14 15.78 39.01
CA SER A 748 -16.28 14.63 38.77
C SER A 748 -16.28 13.70 39.97
N ALA A 749 -15.58 12.58 39.89
CA ALA A 749 -15.50 11.61 40.97
C ALA A 749 -15.07 12.23 42.33
N ASN A 750 -14.26 13.28 42.28
CA ASN A 750 -13.64 13.88 43.47
C ASN A 750 -13.95 15.36 43.66
N SER A 751 -14.74 15.99 42.81
CA SER A 751 -15.07 17.40 42.91
C SER A 751 -16.37 17.78 42.22
N ALA A 752 -17.06 18.76 42.76
CA ALA A 752 -18.20 19.39 42.07
C ALA A 752 -18.07 20.89 42.15
N MET A 753 -18.47 21.56 41.07
CA MET A 753 -18.54 23.02 41.02
C MET A 753 -19.95 23.44 40.62
N ILE A 754 -20.54 24.30 41.41
CA ILE A 754 -21.80 24.95 41.11
C ILE A 754 -21.52 26.40 40.78
N SER A 755 -21.96 26.84 39.61
CA SER A 755 -21.83 28.22 39.16
C SER A 755 -23.22 28.80 38.94
N GLN A 756 -23.49 29.99 39.54
CA GLN A 756 -24.77 30.64 39.48
C GLN A 756 -24.63 32.02 38.82
N THR A 757 -25.48 32.32 37.85
CA THR A 757 -25.43 33.56 37.08
C THR A 757 -26.60 34.53 37.44
N GLY A 758 -27.49 34.15 38.36
CA GLY A 758 -28.62 34.95 38.84
C GLY A 758 -29.11 34.48 40.19
N ALA A 759 -30.15 35.09 40.71
CA ALA A 759 -30.79 34.68 41.95
C ALA A 759 -31.55 33.37 41.74
N SER A 760 -31.18 32.31 42.45
CA SER A 760 -31.90 31.05 42.50
C SER A 760 -31.94 30.52 43.93
N ASP A 761 -33.00 29.86 44.27
CA ASP A 761 -33.18 29.26 45.58
C ASP A 761 -32.72 27.80 45.56
N GLY A 762 -31.50 27.57 46.11
CA GLY A 762 -31.13 26.23 46.52
C GLY A 762 -30.57 25.29 45.42
N ALA A 763 -29.40 25.59 44.85
CA ALA A 763 -28.67 24.60 44.08
C ALA A 763 -27.99 23.55 44.98
N GLU A 764 -28.17 22.31 44.71
CA GLU A 764 -27.64 21.17 45.47
C GLU A 764 -26.86 20.21 44.58
N ALA A 765 -25.68 19.73 45.05
CA ALA A 765 -24.97 18.63 44.46
C ALA A 765 -24.81 17.53 45.49
N HIS A 766 -25.05 16.29 45.09
CA HIS A 766 -24.89 15.13 45.94
C HIS A 766 -24.08 14.03 45.27
N LYS A 767 -23.52 13.18 46.11
CA LYS A 767 -22.86 11.94 45.71
C LYS A 767 -23.36 10.84 46.65
N ASP A 768 -23.91 9.79 46.08
CA ASP A 768 -24.40 8.62 46.79
C ASP A 768 -23.25 7.62 46.96
N PHE A 769 -23.16 7.01 48.15
CA PHE A 769 -22.25 5.93 48.41
C PHE A 769 -22.89 4.93 49.40
N GLU A 770 -22.52 3.67 49.33
CA GLU A 770 -23.00 2.65 50.21
C GLU A 770 -22.00 2.37 51.35
N VAL A 771 -22.50 2.21 52.55
CA VAL A 771 -21.72 1.87 53.74
C VAL A 771 -22.03 0.41 54.10
N TYR A 772 -21.03 -0.44 54.07
CA TYR A 772 -21.18 -1.89 54.21
C TYR A 772 -20.81 -2.40 55.59
N ASP A 773 -20.98 -1.74 56.62
CA ASP A 773 -20.97 -2.27 58.02
C ASP A 773 -21.17 -1.20 59.06
N SER A 774 -21.40 -1.60 60.31
CA SER A 774 -21.40 -0.72 61.47
C SER A 774 -19.96 -0.31 61.77
N GLY A 775 -19.57 0.82 61.28
CA GLY A 775 -18.23 1.34 61.48
C GLY A 775 -18.20 2.88 61.55
N LYS A 776 -17.05 3.38 61.90
CA LYS A 776 -16.79 4.83 61.92
C LYS A 776 -16.59 5.30 60.48
N VAL A 777 -17.44 6.25 60.01
CA VAL A 777 -17.27 6.91 58.73
C VAL A 777 -16.57 8.26 58.98
N GLU A 778 -15.37 8.44 58.44
CA GLU A 778 -14.66 9.72 58.46
C GLU A 778 -14.73 10.34 57.06
N LEU A 779 -15.26 11.55 56.95
CA LEU A 779 -15.33 12.32 55.72
C LEU A 779 -14.40 13.52 55.83
N GLU A 780 -13.42 13.58 54.92
CA GLU A 780 -12.60 14.77 54.73
C GLU A 780 -13.03 15.46 53.43
N TYR A 781 -13.38 16.74 53.54
CA TYR A 781 -13.72 17.53 52.37
C TYR A 781 -13.05 18.90 52.42
N ARG A 782 -12.75 19.45 51.27
CA ARG A 782 -12.19 20.79 51.09
C ARG A 782 -13.11 21.63 50.25
N LEU A 783 -13.65 22.71 50.81
CA LEU A 783 -14.38 23.73 50.08
C LEU A 783 -13.40 24.81 49.60
N THR A 784 -13.35 25.02 48.29
CA THR A 784 -12.62 26.14 47.70
C THR A 784 -13.66 27.09 47.08
N THR A 785 -13.84 28.25 47.66
CA THR A 785 -14.72 29.27 47.08
C THR A 785 -13.92 30.13 46.10
N GLY A 786 -14.24 29.98 44.79
CA GLY A 786 -13.82 30.95 43.78
C GLY A 786 -14.64 32.23 43.93
N GLY A 787 -14.01 33.36 43.93
CA GLY A 787 -14.70 34.62 44.14
C GLY A 787 -15.78 34.91 43.10
N VAL A 788 -16.90 35.44 43.47
CA VAL A 788 -17.97 35.94 42.58
C VAL A 788 -17.71 37.39 42.20
N LYS A 789 -17.51 37.74 40.97
CA LYS A 789 -17.55 39.10 40.46
C LYS A 789 -18.97 39.45 40.10
N VAL A 790 -19.48 40.47 40.68
CA VAL A 790 -20.69 41.17 40.22
C VAL A 790 -20.27 42.56 39.72
N ASP A 791 -20.40 42.74 38.40
CA ASP A 791 -20.33 44.05 37.72
C ASP A 791 -19.30 45.07 38.22
N GLY A 792 -18.03 44.69 38.24
CA GLY A 792 -16.93 45.64 38.44
C GLY A 792 -16.87 46.37 39.77
N SER A 793 -17.73 46.07 40.75
CA SER A 793 -17.76 46.63 42.06
C SER A 793 -17.33 45.65 43.16
N ASN A 794 -16.77 46.16 44.22
CA ASN A 794 -16.25 45.41 45.38
C ASN A 794 -17.28 44.42 45.94
N TRP A 795 -16.80 43.25 46.38
CA TRP A 795 -17.52 42.21 47.08
C TRP A 795 -18.35 42.71 48.24
N ASN A 796 -19.67 42.52 48.22
CA ASN A 796 -20.52 42.80 49.35
C ASN A 796 -21.19 41.51 49.82
N TRP A 797 -20.76 40.97 50.95
CA TRP A 797 -21.12 39.69 51.53
C TRP A 797 -22.28 39.81 52.52
N THR A 798 -23.13 40.80 52.43
CA THR A 798 -24.23 40.99 53.37
C THR A 798 -25.46 40.23 52.93
N GLY A 799 -25.70 39.10 53.57
CA GLY A 799 -27.05 38.52 53.64
C GLY A 799 -27.26 37.10 53.02
N HIS A 800 -26.23 36.37 52.63
CA HIS A 800 -26.42 35.01 52.15
C HIS A 800 -25.71 34.00 53.05
N GLU A 801 -26.49 33.09 53.67
CA GLU A 801 -25.98 31.94 54.43
C GLU A 801 -25.71 30.81 53.45
N TYR A 802 -24.47 30.35 53.41
CA TYR A 802 -24.09 29.11 52.77
C TYR A 802 -24.01 28.04 53.85
N THR A 803 -24.78 26.98 53.71
CA THR A 803 -24.71 25.85 54.61
C THR A 803 -24.14 24.66 53.85
N MET A 804 -23.15 24.00 54.45
CA MET A 804 -22.77 22.66 54.06
C MET A 804 -23.38 21.66 55.04
N GLY A 805 -23.96 20.61 54.48
CA GLY A 805 -24.53 19.56 55.25
C GLY A 805 -24.23 18.19 54.72
N MET A 806 -24.11 17.26 55.64
CA MET A 806 -24.10 15.85 55.29
C MET A 806 -25.42 15.25 55.73
N LYS A 807 -26.04 14.50 54.86
CA LYS A 807 -27.26 13.78 55.07
C LYS A 807 -27.00 12.30 54.88
N LEU A 808 -27.20 11.48 55.91
CA LEU A 808 -27.17 10.03 55.78
C LEU A 808 -28.60 9.52 55.69
N LEU A 809 -28.85 8.72 54.68
CA LEU A 809 -30.16 8.09 54.46
C LEU A 809 -30.01 6.58 54.69
N ASP A 810 -31.07 5.89 55.09
CA ASP A 810 -31.16 4.48 55.09
C ASP A 810 -31.45 3.94 53.66
N SER A 811 -31.51 2.64 53.50
CA SER A 811 -31.80 1.98 52.25
C SER A 811 -33.19 2.26 51.67
N GLU A 812 -34.08 2.83 52.51
CA GLU A 812 -35.43 3.26 52.14
C GLU A 812 -35.51 4.74 51.81
N GLY A 813 -34.40 5.48 51.91
CA GLY A 813 -34.32 6.91 51.66
C GLY A 813 -34.74 7.75 52.87
N ASN A 814 -34.90 7.18 54.07
CA ASN A 814 -35.19 7.91 55.27
C ASN A 814 -33.94 8.51 55.89
N ASN A 815 -34.09 9.69 56.50
CA ASN A 815 -32.99 10.42 57.06
C ASN A 815 -32.53 9.88 58.40
N ILE A 816 -31.31 9.37 58.45
CA ILE A 816 -30.71 8.86 59.71
C ILE A 816 -30.10 10.01 60.50
N VAL A 817 -29.30 10.85 59.83
CA VAL A 817 -28.61 11.98 60.48
C VAL A 817 -28.47 13.11 59.49
N ASN A 818 -28.69 14.33 59.97
CA ASN A 818 -28.37 15.57 59.29
C ASN A 818 -27.30 16.33 60.08
N VAL A 819 -26.19 16.68 59.44
CA VAL A 819 -25.15 17.54 59.98
C VAL A 819 -25.05 18.77 59.09
N TYR A 820 -25.45 19.91 59.56
CA TYR A 820 -25.35 21.18 58.86
C TYR A 820 -24.38 22.09 59.64
N GLN A 821 -23.49 22.74 58.93
CA GLN A 821 -22.60 23.74 59.56
C GLN A 821 -22.63 25.05 58.73
N PRO A 822 -22.93 26.19 59.35
CA PRO A 822 -22.89 27.46 58.65
C PRO A 822 -21.43 27.81 58.31
N TYR A 823 -21.23 28.30 57.10
CA TYR A 823 -19.91 28.66 56.59
C TYR A 823 -19.45 30.00 57.18
N THR A 824 -18.27 30.03 57.80
CA THR A 824 -17.54 31.24 58.14
C THR A 824 -16.30 31.35 57.29
N THR A 825 -15.97 32.47 56.76
CA THR A 825 -15.01 32.89 55.73
C THR A 825 -13.58 32.36 55.82
N LYS A 826 -13.32 31.19 56.39
CA LYS A 826 -12.03 30.51 56.38
C LYS A 826 -12.21 29.06 56.01
N ALA A 827 -11.44 28.60 55.03
CA ALA A 827 -11.41 27.17 54.66
C ALA A 827 -11.13 26.34 55.93
N GLN A 828 -12.09 25.51 56.33
CA GLN A 828 -11.94 24.56 57.44
C GLN A 828 -12.06 23.13 56.92
N ASN A 829 -11.15 22.28 57.31
CA ASN A 829 -11.33 20.86 57.21
C ASN A 829 -12.30 20.42 58.33
N LEU A 830 -13.43 19.86 57.95
CA LEU A 830 -14.38 19.34 58.95
C LEU A 830 -14.23 17.84 59.00
N MET A 831 -13.87 17.29 60.13
CA MET A 831 -14.02 15.88 60.43
C MET A 831 -15.35 15.66 61.16
N ALA A 832 -16.26 14.91 60.59
CA ALA A 832 -17.45 14.43 61.26
C ALA A 832 -17.23 12.95 61.66
N GLN A 833 -17.29 12.64 62.92
CA GLN A 833 -17.35 11.27 63.46
C GLN A 833 -18.80 10.88 63.65
N LEU A 834 -19.21 9.84 62.95
CA LEU A 834 -20.51 9.19 63.18
C LEU A 834 -20.26 7.83 63.91
N LEU A 835 -20.88 7.66 65.02
CA LEU A 835 -20.89 6.41 65.83
C LEU A 835 -21.93 5.44 65.29
#